data_fae2aab624d7ff0dffef2f319230fcef
#
_entry.id   fae2aab624d7ff0dffef2f319230fcef
#
_cell.length_a   1.000
_cell.length_b   1.000
_cell.length_c   1.000
_cell.angle_alpha   90.00
_cell.angle_beta   90.00
_cell.angle_gamma   90.00
#
_symmetry.space_group_name_H-M   'P 1'
#
loop_
_entity.id
_entity.type
_entity.pdbx_description
1 polymer ?
#
loop_
_entity_poly.entity_id
_entity_poly.type
_entity_poly.pdbx_seq_one_letter_code
_entity_poly.pdbx_strand_id
1 'polypeptide(L)'
;MQQPANSSSRIASAVIAAVALGCLAAPYTATAQGRSLEEAAGRMTLARGLEASLFAGEPMVRQPILVKCDDRGRLWTIQYLQYPNPAGLKRVKVDRWSRTVYDRVPEPPPRGPRGADRITILSDTDGDGRADTARDFVDGLNLATGLAFGHGGVYVLQVPYLLFYPDADRDDVPDGPPRVLLKGFGMEDAQSLANHLTWGPDGWLYGVNGSTTTCRIRGIEFQQGCWRYHPTADRFELFCEGGGNLYGLTFDQLGRLFYSSNGGLFLHAVQGGYFAKSFAKHGPLHHLYTYGHFQPVFRGGLQGGPTTGGMIYRGHTLPEAFRGRFLCGNFLGHTASSWNVQPQASSVAVKPNGFWLNANDTWFGPTDLCFGPDGAVYVSDFHDRRTAHPDPDANWDRSNGRIYRVQGTAARSVPPVDVVSLPSRGLVKLLSHPNGWYADRARVEMFRRKDKSIVPGLKAMARRRDDRRMALQGLWAVNASGGLDREFAIEMLSHADAWVRLWTVRLLGDRRQVSAPVGSAIGDLARRETDPVVLVQLAASARRLPSDVGLPVASQLMQKKLPAADPRLPLMIWWALEEHVAEDRQEVLELFDTNSPLWKTSDGLRCGLLLVRRLAAEGTRSGYDSCVTLLASVPQRSRGEADRRLAQGLEERANGLTGLGTGGLFNRFGTSEASALKRRTRRFDELTPGLADHIRKRWEAGRDNTFWSDLAMRCRSTGSHRYARTRVADAGLPAATRARWLRLLRQYGDADVLPLGVKYFRAGEPLEVLAQAMEVLGRFGKQQDLGLIVADYPKLAGSLRPRARQLAFGHPQTALAMLELVDRGQVKAKTIDVVELRALAVHRDPRLVKLIKKHWGRITAGTAEEKLATMRRFKNDLRAGGGRVQAGRELFKKHCGACHKLFGEGGKLAPDLTMTSRKDLDALLVNIVDPGAVIRRDFLASVIVTKSGRSVTGLVVDRKGDDLSVADAKGKIVRVPKSDIEIERVSDTSVMPERLLEQLSPQQLRDLMAYLQK
;
A
#
# COMPACT_ATOMS: atom_id res chain seq x y z
N MET A 1 51.83 -17.34 -13.64
CA MET A 1 50.93 -18.18 -14.43
C MET A 1 49.61 -17.46 -14.54
N GLN A 2 49.29 -17.01 -15.74
CA GLN A 2 48.17 -16.14 -16.07
C GLN A 2 46.85 -16.92 -16.04
N GLN A 3 45.81 -16.34 -15.43
CA GLN A 3 44.42 -16.79 -15.64
C GLN A 3 43.84 -16.12 -16.90
N PRO A 4 43.04 -16.80 -17.70
CA PRO A 4 42.41 -16.23 -18.89
C PRO A 4 41.12 -15.47 -18.51
N ALA A 5 40.93 -14.33 -19.17
CA ALA A 5 39.78 -13.44 -19.04
C ALA A 5 38.52 -14.04 -19.65
N ASN A 6 37.39 -13.88 -18.94
CA ASN A 6 36.05 -14.30 -19.33
C ASN A 6 35.51 -13.47 -20.50
N SER A 7 35.31 -14.11 -21.67
CA SER A 7 34.71 -13.51 -22.88
C SER A 7 33.18 -13.66 -22.99
N SER A 8 32.46 -13.94 -21.86
CA SER A 8 31.03 -14.22 -21.90
C SER A 8 30.12 -13.01 -21.63
N SER A 9 30.67 -11.81 -21.34
CA SER A 9 29.84 -10.62 -21.01
C SER A 9 29.51 -9.72 -22.22
N ARG A 10 30.11 -9.95 -23.39
CA ARG A 10 29.86 -9.12 -24.60
C ARG A 10 28.79 -9.67 -25.54
N ILE A 11 28.42 -10.94 -25.43
CA ILE A 11 27.38 -11.56 -26.28
C ILE A 11 25.97 -11.33 -25.68
N ALA A 12 25.86 -11.23 -24.38
CA ALA A 12 24.56 -10.95 -23.73
C ALA A 12 24.03 -9.53 -23.98
N SER A 13 24.94 -8.56 -24.19
CA SER A 13 24.52 -7.16 -24.43
C SER A 13 24.10 -6.91 -25.89
N ALA A 14 24.58 -7.68 -26.84
CA ALA A 14 24.24 -7.55 -28.28
C ALA A 14 22.86 -8.19 -28.59
N VAL A 15 22.48 -9.26 -27.89
CA VAL A 15 21.18 -9.93 -28.07
C VAL A 15 20.04 -9.11 -27.43
N ILE A 16 20.29 -8.38 -26.34
CA ILE A 16 19.31 -7.50 -25.73
C ILE A 16 19.07 -6.23 -26.57
N ALA A 17 20.09 -5.74 -27.30
CA ALA A 17 19.93 -4.61 -28.21
C ALA A 17 19.18 -4.97 -29.51
N ALA A 18 19.31 -6.19 -30.00
CA ALA A 18 18.65 -6.64 -31.24
C ALA A 18 17.17 -6.98 -31.04
N VAL A 19 16.76 -7.40 -29.82
CA VAL A 19 15.34 -7.60 -29.47
C VAL A 19 14.63 -6.28 -29.12
N ALA A 20 15.38 -5.25 -28.71
CA ALA A 20 14.84 -3.92 -28.45
C ALA A 20 14.61 -3.08 -29.72
N LEU A 21 15.23 -3.39 -30.84
CA LEU A 21 15.05 -2.68 -32.11
C LEU A 21 13.97 -3.30 -33.04
N GLY A 22 13.44 -4.47 -32.72
CA GLY A 22 12.38 -5.14 -33.49
C GLY A 22 10.94 -4.72 -33.10
N CYS A 23 10.79 -3.90 -32.10
CA CYS A 23 9.48 -3.34 -31.65
C CYS A 23 9.38 -1.82 -31.89
N LEU A 24 10.01 -1.33 -32.97
CA LEU A 24 9.83 0.07 -33.36
C LEU A 24 8.55 0.24 -34.17
N ALA A 25 7.57 0.85 -33.48
CA ALA A 25 6.68 1.86 -34.00
C ALA A 25 5.87 1.52 -35.25
N ALA A 26 4.75 0.87 -35.06
CA ALA A 26 3.56 1.40 -35.76
C ALA A 26 3.25 2.75 -35.10
N PRO A 27 2.98 3.82 -35.85
CA PRO A 27 2.56 5.07 -35.26
C PRO A 27 1.22 4.81 -34.55
N TYR A 28 1.18 4.94 -33.24
CA TYR A 28 -0.09 5.06 -32.52
C TYR A 28 -0.70 6.37 -33.02
N THR A 29 -1.49 6.28 -34.06
CA THR A 29 -2.45 7.32 -34.38
C THR A 29 -3.35 7.43 -33.18
N ALA A 30 -3.38 8.62 -32.58
CA ALA A 30 -4.31 8.97 -31.53
C ALA A 30 -5.73 8.89 -32.12
N THR A 31 -6.35 7.72 -32.02
CA THR A 31 -7.63 7.44 -32.62
C THR A 31 -8.70 7.40 -31.57
N ALA A 32 -9.72 8.13 -31.84
CA ALA A 32 -11.09 8.13 -31.33
C ALA A 32 -11.28 7.65 -29.87
N GLN A 33 -11.62 8.57 -29.04
CA GLN A 33 -12.07 8.38 -27.68
C GLN A 33 -13.58 8.03 -27.72
N GLY A 34 -13.97 6.94 -27.05
CA GLY A 34 -15.36 6.53 -26.91
C GLY A 34 -15.97 5.96 -28.20
N ARG A 35 -15.88 4.66 -28.40
CA ARG A 35 -16.55 3.97 -29.51
C ARG A 35 -18.06 3.94 -29.28
N SER A 36 -18.86 3.92 -30.35
CA SER A 36 -20.29 3.66 -30.23
C SER A 36 -20.57 2.24 -29.74
N LEU A 37 -21.75 1.99 -29.21
CA LEU A 37 -22.15 0.65 -28.73
C LEU A 37 -22.05 -0.41 -29.83
N GLU A 38 -22.45 -0.05 -31.04
CA GLU A 38 -22.51 -0.97 -32.18
C GLU A 38 -21.10 -1.33 -32.69
N GLU A 39 -20.15 -0.40 -32.62
CA GLU A 39 -18.80 -0.60 -33.13
C GLU A 39 -17.84 -1.24 -32.12
N ALA A 40 -18.07 -1.05 -30.81
CA ALA A 40 -17.08 -1.29 -29.78
C ALA A 40 -16.57 -2.73 -29.76
N ALA A 41 -17.47 -3.73 -29.75
CA ALA A 41 -17.10 -5.14 -29.74
C ALA A 41 -16.36 -5.57 -31.02
N GLY A 42 -16.83 -5.10 -32.17
CA GLY A 42 -16.22 -5.40 -33.48
C GLY A 42 -14.83 -4.77 -33.70
N ARG A 43 -14.47 -3.75 -32.90
CA ARG A 43 -13.15 -3.10 -32.95
C ARG A 43 -12.13 -3.70 -32.01
N MET A 44 -12.52 -4.64 -31.15
CA MET A 44 -11.61 -5.30 -30.23
C MET A 44 -10.63 -6.22 -30.95
N THR A 45 -9.39 -6.23 -30.51
CA THR A 45 -8.41 -7.24 -30.89
C THR A 45 -8.39 -8.32 -29.81
N LEU A 46 -8.74 -9.54 -30.21
CA LEU A 46 -8.85 -10.70 -29.33
C LEU A 46 -7.76 -11.73 -29.62
N ALA A 47 -7.41 -12.55 -28.64
CA ALA A 47 -6.57 -13.71 -28.85
C ALA A 47 -7.26 -14.70 -29.81
N ARG A 48 -6.44 -15.44 -30.57
CA ARG A 48 -6.95 -16.39 -31.59
C ARG A 48 -7.95 -17.39 -31.01
N GLY A 49 -9.07 -17.56 -31.69
CA GLY A 49 -10.13 -18.49 -31.33
C GLY A 49 -11.15 -17.93 -30.34
N LEU A 50 -11.10 -16.62 -30.07
CA LEU A 50 -12.09 -15.88 -29.27
C LEU A 50 -12.91 -14.96 -30.14
N GLU A 51 -14.14 -14.71 -29.70
CA GLU A 51 -15.03 -13.68 -30.20
C GLU A 51 -15.64 -12.90 -29.03
N ALA A 52 -15.98 -11.64 -29.26
CA ALA A 52 -16.62 -10.78 -28.28
C ALA A 52 -17.91 -10.21 -28.87
N SER A 53 -18.94 -10.11 -28.05
CA SER A 53 -20.20 -9.43 -28.32
C SER A 53 -20.51 -8.45 -27.19
N LEU A 54 -21.31 -7.43 -27.50
CA LEU A 54 -21.89 -6.57 -26.48
C LEU A 54 -23.02 -7.34 -25.81
N PHE A 55 -22.92 -7.59 -24.50
CA PHE A 55 -23.98 -8.23 -23.71
C PHE A 55 -25.00 -7.19 -23.21
N ALA A 56 -24.53 -6.06 -22.66
CA ALA A 56 -25.38 -4.95 -22.22
C ALA A 56 -24.58 -3.65 -22.29
N GLY A 57 -25.25 -2.52 -22.50
CA GLY A 57 -24.63 -1.20 -22.53
C GLY A 57 -25.60 -0.11 -22.12
N GLU A 58 -25.15 1.13 -22.23
CA GLU A 58 -25.96 2.30 -21.94
C GLU A 58 -27.19 2.41 -22.83
N PRO A 59 -28.37 2.81 -22.35
CA PRO A 59 -28.66 3.30 -21.00
C PRO A 59 -29.00 2.22 -19.99
N MET A 60 -29.09 0.93 -20.39
CA MET A 60 -29.46 -0.20 -19.54
C MET A 60 -28.45 -0.42 -18.40
N VAL A 61 -27.16 -0.28 -18.71
CA VAL A 61 -26.05 -0.40 -17.76
C VAL A 61 -25.19 0.86 -17.84
N ARG A 62 -24.82 1.39 -16.66
CA ARG A 62 -23.92 2.52 -16.53
C ARG A 62 -22.89 2.28 -15.44
N GLN A 63 -21.62 2.55 -15.72
CA GLN A 63 -20.48 2.39 -14.81
C GLN A 63 -20.50 1.06 -14.01
N PRO A 64 -20.53 -0.11 -14.69
CA PRO A 64 -20.54 -1.40 -14.02
C PRO A 64 -19.18 -1.65 -13.36
N ILE A 65 -19.16 -1.85 -12.03
CA ILE A 65 -17.91 -2.10 -11.30
C ILE A 65 -17.67 -3.59 -11.01
N LEU A 66 -18.72 -4.38 -11.02
CA LEU A 66 -18.67 -5.81 -10.69
C LEU A 66 -19.74 -6.56 -11.51
N VAL A 67 -19.42 -7.79 -11.91
CA VAL A 67 -20.33 -8.71 -12.60
C VAL A 67 -20.32 -10.09 -11.93
N LYS A 68 -21.50 -10.71 -11.76
CA LYS A 68 -21.67 -12.04 -11.17
C LYS A 68 -22.85 -12.76 -11.80
N CYS A 69 -22.72 -14.08 -12.04
CA CYS A 69 -23.84 -14.91 -12.42
C CYS A 69 -24.53 -15.51 -11.19
N ASP A 70 -25.86 -15.39 -11.11
CA ASP A 70 -26.68 -15.97 -10.04
C ASP A 70 -26.95 -17.48 -10.26
N ASP A 71 -27.72 -18.09 -9.36
CA ASP A 71 -28.06 -19.52 -9.40
C ASP A 71 -28.93 -19.95 -10.58
N ARG A 72 -29.58 -19.00 -11.27
CA ARG A 72 -30.37 -19.19 -12.51
C ARG A 72 -29.53 -18.88 -13.76
N GLY A 73 -28.29 -18.44 -13.61
CA GLY A 73 -27.39 -18.10 -14.70
C GLY A 73 -27.56 -16.69 -15.27
N ARG A 74 -28.39 -15.87 -14.67
CA ARG A 74 -28.56 -14.46 -15.09
C ARG A 74 -27.37 -13.62 -14.60
N LEU A 75 -27.02 -12.58 -15.32
CA LEU A 75 -25.89 -11.71 -14.96
C LEU A 75 -26.38 -10.56 -14.07
N TRP A 76 -25.76 -10.40 -12.93
CA TRP A 76 -25.99 -9.27 -12.04
C TRP A 76 -24.80 -8.34 -12.06
N THR A 77 -25.08 -7.02 -11.98
CA THR A 77 -24.04 -5.99 -11.94
C THR A 77 -24.31 -4.95 -10.87
N ILE A 78 -23.23 -4.42 -10.30
CA ILE A 78 -23.29 -3.19 -9.48
C ILE A 78 -22.98 -2.03 -10.40
N GLN A 79 -23.93 -1.09 -10.55
CA GLN A 79 -23.73 0.18 -11.21
C GLN A 79 -23.23 1.21 -10.18
N TYR A 80 -21.97 1.66 -10.31
CA TYR A 80 -21.25 2.44 -9.29
C TYR A 80 -21.39 3.95 -9.51
N LEU A 81 -22.61 4.43 -9.49
CA LEU A 81 -23.00 5.78 -9.86
C LEU A 81 -22.73 6.82 -8.77
N GLN A 82 -22.51 6.39 -7.52
CA GLN A 82 -22.19 7.26 -6.39
C GLN A 82 -20.72 7.65 -6.29
N TYR A 83 -19.83 6.90 -6.95
CA TYR A 83 -18.40 7.18 -6.97
C TYR A 83 -18.09 8.65 -7.33
N PRO A 84 -17.09 9.37 -6.72
CA PRO A 84 -16.18 8.82 -5.72
C PRO A 84 -16.53 9.17 -4.26
N ASN A 85 -17.54 9.95 -4.01
CA ASN A 85 -17.89 10.43 -2.68
C ASN A 85 -19.18 9.76 -2.19
N PRO A 86 -19.21 9.27 -0.92
CA PRO A 86 -20.44 8.76 -0.35
C PRO A 86 -21.47 9.88 -0.22
N ALA A 87 -22.73 9.56 -0.54
CA ALA A 87 -23.84 10.49 -0.38
C ALA A 87 -24.06 10.89 1.07
N GLY A 88 -24.52 12.11 1.29
CA GLY A 88 -24.96 12.61 2.59
C GLY A 88 -23.88 12.80 3.64
N LEU A 89 -22.59 12.65 3.32
CA LEU A 89 -21.47 12.88 4.22
C LEU A 89 -20.68 14.12 3.83
N LYS A 90 -20.15 14.84 4.84
CA LYS A 90 -19.27 15.99 4.63
C LYS A 90 -17.82 15.58 4.79
N ARG A 91 -16.98 16.01 3.85
CA ARG A 91 -15.52 15.87 3.96
C ARG A 91 -14.99 16.86 5.01
N VAL A 92 -14.41 16.36 6.08
CA VAL A 92 -13.79 17.17 7.16
C VAL A 92 -12.33 17.44 6.87
N LYS A 93 -11.62 16.43 6.34
CA LYS A 93 -10.18 16.50 6.08
C LYS A 93 -9.82 15.57 4.93
N VAL A 94 -8.89 16.03 4.08
CA VAL A 94 -8.23 15.18 3.09
C VAL A 94 -6.73 15.23 3.37
N ASP A 95 -6.10 14.07 3.54
CA ASP A 95 -4.66 14.03 3.79
C ASP A 95 -3.85 14.09 2.47
N ARG A 96 -2.52 14.21 2.59
CA ARG A 96 -1.61 14.25 1.44
C ARG A 96 -1.68 13.02 0.51
N TRP A 97 -2.41 12.00 0.90
CA TRP A 97 -2.57 10.75 0.18
C TRP A 97 -3.99 10.60 -0.40
N SER A 98 -4.75 11.68 -0.42
CA SER A 98 -6.16 11.71 -0.86
C SER A 98 -7.10 10.86 -0.01
N ARG A 99 -6.72 10.50 1.24
CA ARG A 99 -7.64 9.85 2.17
C ARG A 99 -8.54 10.90 2.79
N THR A 100 -9.83 10.62 2.73
CA THR A 100 -10.87 11.51 3.22
C THR A 100 -11.37 11.07 4.60
N VAL A 101 -11.42 12.00 5.54
CA VAL A 101 -12.14 11.81 6.80
C VAL A 101 -13.51 12.47 6.63
N TYR A 102 -14.56 11.73 6.87
CA TYR A 102 -15.93 12.21 6.84
C TYR A 102 -16.40 12.63 8.24
N ASP A 103 -17.47 13.45 8.30
CA ASP A 103 -18.03 14.00 9.51
C ASP A 103 -18.65 12.93 10.44
N ARG A 104 -19.08 11.82 9.88
CA ARG A 104 -19.66 10.70 10.62
C ARG A 104 -19.55 9.38 9.85
N VAL A 105 -19.83 8.27 10.54
CA VAL A 105 -20.14 6.98 9.91
C VAL A 105 -21.64 7.00 9.55
N PRO A 106 -22.03 6.69 8.31
CA PRO A 106 -23.45 6.68 7.94
C PRO A 106 -24.21 5.56 8.67
N GLU A 107 -25.50 5.73 8.88
CA GLU A 107 -26.37 4.63 9.27
C GLU A 107 -26.49 3.63 8.11
N PRO A 108 -26.72 2.33 8.37
CA PRO A 108 -26.97 1.37 7.31
C PRO A 108 -28.33 1.59 6.65
N PRO A 109 -28.54 1.12 5.40
CA PRO A 109 -29.87 1.12 4.79
C PRO A 109 -30.92 0.41 5.68
N PRO A 110 -32.18 0.87 5.69
CA PRO A 110 -32.75 1.98 4.92
C PRO A 110 -32.62 3.34 5.59
N ARG A 111 -32.03 3.43 6.80
CA ARG A 111 -31.93 4.68 7.57
C ARG A 111 -30.81 5.60 7.14
N GLY A 112 -29.80 5.05 6.48
CA GLY A 112 -28.67 5.81 5.98
C GLY A 112 -29.00 6.71 4.77
N PRO A 113 -28.06 7.57 4.37
CA PRO A 113 -28.26 8.41 3.20
C PRO A 113 -28.36 7.53 1.93
N ARG A 114 -29.37 7.78 1.12
CA ARG A 114 -29.50 7.14 -0.19
C ARG A 114 -28.41 7.68 -1.13
N GLY A 115 -27.68 6.74 -1.72
CA GLY A 115 -26.74 7.01 -2.81
C GLY A 115 -27.38 6.82 -4.19
N ALA A 116 -26.53 6.76 -5.20
CA ALA A 116 -26.96 6.56 -6.58
C ALA A 116 -26.68 5.14 -7.10
N ASP A 117 -25.91 4.30 -6.34
CA ASP A 117 -25.58 2.96 -6.76
C ASP A 117 -26.80 2.04 -6.76
N ARG A 118 -26.77 1.04 -7.63
CA ARG A 118 -27.81 0.04 -7.75
C ARG A 118 -27.24 -1.33 -8.10
N ILE A 119 -27.98 -2.37 -7.77
CA ILE A 119 -27.72 -3.74 -8.22
C ILE A 119 -28.78 -4.10 -9.23
N THR A 120 -28.34 -4.40 -10.45
CA THR A 120 -29.23 -4.66 -11.58
C THR A 120 -29.05 -6.11 -12.06
N ILE A 121 -30.17 -6.78 -12.28
CA ILE A 121 -30.28 -8.10 -12.89
C ILE A 121 -30.44 -7.90 -14.39
N LEU A 122 -29.61 -8.57 -15.18
CA LEU A 122 -29.63 -8.56 -16.63
C LEU A 122 -30.00 -9.96 -17.12
N SER A 123 -31.02 -10.06 -17.96
CA SER A 123 -31.47 -11.33 -18.51
C SER A 123 -31.48 -11.26 -20.04
N ASP A 124 -30.97 -12.34 -20.62
CA ASP A 124 -31.07 -12.69 -22.05
C ASP A 124 -32.21 -13.69 -22.13
N THR A 125 -33.42 -13.25 -22.55
CA THR A 125 -34.63 -14.06 -22.50
C THR A 125 -34.90 -14.80 -23.81
N ASP A 126 -34.32 -14.36 -24.92
CA ASP A 126 -34.45 -14.96 -26.24
C ASP A 126 -33.24 -15.82 -26.64
N GLY A 127 -32.13 -15.78 -25.85
CA GLY A 127 -30.96 -16.61 -26.01
C GLY A 127 -29.98 -16.13 -27.10
N ASP A 128 -30.07 -14.87 -27.52
CA ASP A 128 -29.22 -14.30 -28.57
C ASP A 128 -27.80 -13.92 -28.07
N GLY A 129 -27.59 -13.98 -26.77
CA GLY A 129 -26.32 -13.62 -26.11
C GLY A 129 -26.23 -12.15 -25.72
N ARG A 130 -27.36 -11.41 -25.73
CA ARG A 130 -27.51 -10.04 -25.27
C ARG A 130 -28.60 -9.96 -24.22
N ALA A 131 -28.45 -9.04 -23.29
CA ALA A 131 -29.51 -8.77 -22.34
C ALA A 131 -30.60 -7.91 -23.01
N ASP A 132 -31.83 -8.41 -22.98
CA ASP A 132 -33.02 -7.73 -23.45
C ASP A 132 -33.84 -7.13 -22.30
N THR A 133 -33.60 -7.59 -21.06
CA THR A 133 -34.26 -7.04 -19.87
C THR A 133 -33.26 -6.65 -18.79
N ALA A 134 -33.60 -5.56 -18.07
CA ALA A 134 -32.87 -5.09 -16.90
C ALA A 134 -33.84 -4.75 -15.77
N ARG A 135 -33.63 -5.32 -14.58
CA ARG A 135 -34.42 -5.08 -13.38
C ARG A 135 -33.51 -4.76 -12.21
N ASP A 136 -33.76 -3.67 -11.50
CA ASP A 136 -33.03 -3.37 -10.27
C ASP A 136 -33.54 -4.25 -9.12
N PHE A 137 -32.66 -5.00 -8.49
CA PHE A 137 -32.90 -5.74 -7.25
C PHE A 137 -32.98 -4.79 -6.05
N VAL A 138 -32.03 -3.86 -6.00
CA VAL A 138 -32.00 -2.78 -4.99
C VAL A 138 -31.30 -1.56 -5.56
N ASP A 139 -31.84 -0.39 -5.27
CA ASP A 139 -31.26 0.91 -5.61
C ASP A 139 -30.95 1.77 -4.38
N GLY A 140 -30.40 2.96 -4.60
CA GLY A 140 -30.09 3.88 -3.51
C GLY A 140 -28.92 3.43 -2.63
N LEU A 141 -28.09 2.53 -3.12
CA LEU A 141 -26.88 2.09 -2.42
C LEU A 141 -25.79 3.17 -2.46
N ASN A 142 -24.84 3.06 -1.54
CA ASN A 142 -23.85 4.11 -1.33
C ASN A 142 -22.43 3.50 -1.25
N LEU A 143 -21.70 3.50 -2.36
CA LEU A 143 -20.40 2.88 -2.55
C LEU A 143 -20.44 1.35 -2.35
N ALA A 144 -21.29 0.68 -3.12
CA ALA A 144 -21.39 -0.78 -3.16
C ALA A 144 -20.26 -1.38 -4.01
N THR A 145 -19.52 -2.36 -3.48
CA THR A 145 -18.28 -2.88 -4.09
C THR A 145 -18.17 -4.41 -4.10
N GLY A 146 -19.17 -5.12 -3.61
CA GLY A 146 -19.15 -6.58 -3.58
C GLY A 146 -20.53 -7.21 -3.55
N LEU A 147 -20.66 -8.36 -4.22
CA LEU A 147 -21.90 -9.11 -4.39
C LEU A 147 -21.64 -10.61 -4.31
N ALA A 148 -22.50 -11.35 -3.60
CA ALA A 148 -22.50 -12.81 -3.61
C ALA A 148 -23.89 -13.36 -3.30
N PHE A 149 -24.25 -14.52 -3.88
CA PHE A 149 -25.53 -15.19 -3.71
C PHE A 149 -25.40 -16.44 -2.83
N GLY A 150 -26.37 -16.69 -1.99
CA GLY A 150 -26.43 -17.89 -1.17
C GLY A 150 -27.26 -17.72 0.10
N HIS A 151 -27.56 -18.83 0.74
CA HIS A 151 -28.32 -18.87 2.01
C HIS A 151 -29.70 -18.19 1.95
N GLY A 152 -30.36 -18.17 0.77
CA GLY A 152 -31.68 -17.57 0.57
C GLY A 152 -31.66 -16.06 0.50
N GLY A 153 -30.65 -15.48 -0.16
CA GLY A 153 -30.58 -14.06 -0.41
C GLY A 153 -29.23 -13.61 -0.96
N VAL A 154 -28.97 -12.30 -0.86
CA VAL A 154 -27.88 -11.59 -1.51
C VAL A 154 -27.00 -10.90 -0.48
N TYR A 155 -25.72 -11.21 -0.47
CA TYR A 155 -24.70 -10.53 0.31
C TYR A 155 -24.20 -9.33 -0.48
N VAL A 156 -24.21 -8.15 0.15
CA VAL A 156 -23.78 -6.89 -0.47
C VAL A 156 -22.74 -6.22 0.41
N LEU A 157 -21.57 -5.93 -0.15
CA LEU A 157 -20.56 -5.14 0.51
C LEU A 157 -20.77 -3.67 0.11
N GLN A 158 -21.40 -2.92 0.99
CA GLN A 158 -21.55 -1.48 0.92
C GLN A 158 -20.83 -0.87 2.11
N VAL A 159 -19.65 -0.34 1.90
CA VAL A 159 -18.85 0.20 3.00
C VAL A 159 -19.62 1.28 3.77
N PRO A 160 -19.58 1.30 5.11
CA PRO A 160 -18.73 0.49 6.00
C PRO A 160 -19.34 -0.85 6.46
N TYR A 161 -20.27 -1.43 5.71
CA TYR A 161 -21.07 -2.60 6.10
C TYR A 161 -20.93 -3.78 5.13
N LEU A 162 -20.99 -5.00 5.66
CA LEU A 162 -21.43 -6.20 4.93
C LEU A 162 -22.91 -6.41 5.27
N LEU A 163 -23.75 -6.33 4.26
CA LEU A 163 -25.20 -6.43 4.32
C LEU A 163 -25.67 -7.79 3.77
N PHE A 164 -26.81 -8.27 4.24
CA PHE A 164 -27.52 -9.41 3.67
C PHE A 164 -28.97 -9.01 3.40
N TYR A 165 -29.37 -9.08 2.15
CA TYR A 165 -30.74 -8.88 1.68
C TYR A 165 -31.40 -10.26 1.55
N PRO A 166 -32.39 -10.62 2.39
CA PRO A 166 -33.17 -11.84 2.21
C PRO A 166 -33.96 -11.77 0.90
N ASP A 167 -34.06 -12.90 0.22
CA ASP A 167 -34.90 -13.14 -0.98
C ASP A 167 -35.15 -14.66 -1.03
N ALA A 168 -36.00 -15.12 -0.12
CA ALA A 168 -36.21 -16.56 0.11
C ALA A 168 -37.13 -17.18 -0.92
N ASP A 169 -38.11 -16.43 -1.43
CA ASP A 169 -39.05 -16.85 -2.48
C ASP A 169 -38.45 -16.66 -3.89
N ARG A 170 -37.31 -15.94 -3.97
CA ARG A 170 -36.55 -15.74 -5.21
C ARG A 170 -37.34 -14.97 -6.28
N ASP A 171 -38.15 -13.99 -5.86
CA ASP A 171 -38.95 -13.15 -6.77
C ASP A 171 -38.17 -11.91 -7.26
N ASP A 172 -36.89 -11.79 -6.88
CA ASP A 172 -35.97 -10.70 -7.19
C ASP A 172 -36.34 -9.35 -6.52
N VAL A 173 -37.07 -9.45 -5.40
CA VAL A 173 -37.35 -8.33 -4.49
C VAL A 173 -36.91 -8.73 -3.09
N PRO A 174 -36.15 -7.88 -2.39
CA PRO A 174 -35.79 -8.21 -1.00
C PRO A 174 -37.01 -8.40 -0.10
N ASP A 175 -37.04 -9.48 0.69
CA ASP A 175 -38.11 -9.81 1.67
C ASP A 175 -38.21 -8.78 2.81
N GLY A 176 -37.37 -7.76 2.80
CA GLY A 176 -37.37 -6.70 3.83
C GLY A 176 -36.03 -5.96 3.92
N PRO A 177 -35.84 -5.14 4.94
CA PRO A 177 -34.60 -4.38 5.08
C PRO A 177 -33.39 -5.29 5.27
N PRO A 178 -32.19 -4.86 4.80
CA PRO A 178 -30.99 -5.68 4.91
C PRO A 178 -30.56 -5.89 6.35
N ARG A 179 -30.03 -7.07 6.65
CA ARG A 179 -29.35 -7.38 7.90
C ARG A 179 -27.90 -6.96 7.85
N VAL A 180 -27.42 -6.21 8.84
CA VAL A 180 -26.01 -5.86 8.99
C VAL A 180 -25.26 -7.04 9.60
N LEU A 181 -24.37 -7.68 8.84
CA LEU A 181 -23.56 -8.80 9.29
C LEU A 181 -22.23 -8.35 9.88
N LEU A 182 -21.56 -7.40 9.23
CA LEU A 182 -20.32 -6.80 9.70
C LEU A 182 -20.37 -5.29 9.55
N LYS A 183 -19.62 -4.59 10.42
CA LYS A 183 -19.41 -3.14 10.36
C LYS A 183 -17.94 -2.80 10.59
N GLY A 184 -17.51 -1.64 10.09
CA GLY A 184 -16.17 -1.13 10.35
C GLY A 184 -15.21 -1.24 9.16
N PHE A 185 -15.70 -1.46 7.94
CA PHE A 185 -14.91 -1.30 6.73
C PHE A 185 -14.58 0.19 6.52
N GLY A 186 -13.33 0.48 6.09
CA GLY A 186 -12.86 1.84 5.88
C GLY A 186 -13.50 2.51 4.67
N MET A 187 -13.67 3.82 4.72
CA MET A 187 -14.32 4.65 3.68
C MET A 187 -13.39 5.74 3.13
N GLU A 188 -12.15 5.80 3.58
CA GLU A 188 -11.26 6.95 3.39
C GLU A 188 -10.84 7.19 1.93
N ASP A 189 -10.97 6.18 1.07
CA ASP A 189 -10.54 6.23 -0.33
C ASP A 189 -11.42 5.32 -1.19
N ALA A 190 -12.24 5.90 -2.05
CA ALA A 190 -13.20 5.18 -2.88
C ALA A 190 -12.57 4.20 -3.90
N GLN A 191 -11.28 4.33 -4.21
CA GLN A 191 -10.54 3.38 -5.06
C GLN A 191 -9.80 2.30 -4.25
N SER A 192 -10.02 2.24 -2.96
CA SER A 192 -9.26 1.35 -2.06
C SER A 192 -10.16 0.68 -1.02
N LEU A 193 -11.44 0.67 -1.28
CA LEU A 193 -12.45 0.09 -0.40
C LEU A 193 -12.30 -1.43 -0.30
N ALA A 194 -12.93 -2.00 0.73
CA ALA A 194 -13.19 -3.44 0.73
C ALA A 194 -14.05 -3.80 -0.48
N ASN A 195 -13.72 -4.91 -1.15
CA ASN A 195 -14.34 -5.25 -2.43
C ASN A 195 -14.37 -6.75 -2.66
N HIS A 196 -15.09 -7.16 -3.68
CA HIS A 196 -15.34 -8.52 -4.14
C HIS A 196 -15.75 -9.49 -3.03
N LEU A 197 -16.78 -10.24 -3.30
CA LEU A 197 -17.24 -11.34 -2.44
C LEU A 197 -17.18 -12.64 -3.23
N THR A 198 -16.56 -13.68 -2.65
CA THR A 198 -16.43 -15.00 -3.30
C THR A 198 -16.51 -16.11 -2.26
N TRP A 199 -17.31 -17.12 -2.54
CA TRP A 199 -17.40 -18.33 -1.70
C TRP A 199 -16.15 -19.19 -1.85
N GLY A 200 -15.52 -19.53 -0.74
CA GLY A 200 -14.49 -20.56 -0.70
C GLY A 200 -15.08 -21.98 -0.68
N PRO A 201 -14.29 -22.98 -1.06
CA PRO A 201 -14.74 -24.37 -0.98
C PRO A 201 -14.98 -24.86 0.46
N ASP A 202 -14.53 -24.10 1.46
CA ASP A 202 -14.73 -24.30 2.89
C ASP A 202 -16.04 -23.71 3.44
N GLY A 203 -16.82 -23.04 2.59
CA GLY A 203 -18.09 -22.42 2.98
C GLY A 203 -17.98 -21.04 3.62
N TRP A 204 -16.77 -20.45 3.62
CA TRP A 204 -16.58 -19.07 4.03
C TRP A 204 -16.79 -18.11 2.86
N LEU A 205 -17.32 -16.95 3.16
CA LEU A 205 -17.40 -15.83 2.24
C LEU A 205 -16.13 -14.98 2.38
N TYR A 206 -15.38 -14.84 1.30
CA TYR A 206 -14.11 -14.11 1.26
C TYR A 206 -14.27 -12.75 0.61
N GLY A 207 -13.50 -11.77 1.07
CA GLY A 207 -13.34 -10.45 0.46
C GLY A 207 -11.94 -9.91 0.67
N VAL A 208 -11.59 -8.86 -0.07
CA VAL A 208 -10.31 -8.17 0.06
C VAL A 208 -10.52 -6.72 0.48
N ASN A 209 -9.48 -6.09 1.02
CA ASN A 209 -9.46 -4.66 1.34
C ASN A 209 -8.24 -4.00 0.71
N GLY A 210 -8.44 -2.82 0.14
CA GLY A 210 -7.40 -2.07 -0.53
C GLY A 210 -6.40 -1.41 0.41
N SER A 211 -5.53 -0.57 -0.15
CA SER A 211 -4.32 -0.12 0.52
C SER A 211 -4.49 1.07 1.44
N THR A 212 -5.49 1.89 1.24
CA THR A 212 -5.54 3.24 1.83
C THR A 212 -6.71 3.47 2.76
N THR A 213 -7.58 2.47 2.90
CA THR A 213 -8.65 2.41 3.90
C THR A 213 -8.24 1.58 5.11
N THR A 214 -8.79 1.89 6.28
CA THR A 214 -8.53 1.17 7.52
C THR A 214 -9.81 0.51 8.02
N CYS A 215 -9.80 -0.81 8.06
CA CYS A 215 -10.90 -1.61 8.62
C CYS A 215 -10.69 -1.83 10.12
N ARG A 216 -11.80 -1.76 10.88
CA ARG A 216 -11.89 -2.08 12.32
C ARG A 216 -13.09 -2.97 12.54
N ILE A 217 -12.87 -4.28 12.40
CA ILE A 217 -13.95 -5.27 12.41
C ILE A 217 -13.74 -6.23 13.57
N ARG A 218 -14.69 -6.28 14.51
CA ARG A 218 -14.66 -7.19 15.66
C ARG A 218 -13.34 -7.16 16.43
N GLY A 219 -12.77 -5.96 16.63
CA GLY A 219 -11.53 -5.74 17.37
C GLY A 219 -10.24 -5.90 16.54
N ILE A 220 -10.33 -6.34 15.30
CA ILE A 220 -9.19 -6.47 14.39
C ILE A 220 -9.07 -5.21 13.55
N GLU A 221 -7.94 -4.48 13.69
CA GLU A 221 -7.60 -3.36 12.82
C GLU A 221 -6.59 -3.79 11.74
N PHE A 222 -6.97 -3.62 10.48
CA PHE A 222 -6.12 -3.93 9.34
C PHE A 222 -6.38 -2.98 8.17
N GLN A 223 -5.49 -3.01 7.18
CA GLN A 223 -5.62 -2.21 5.96
C GLN A 223 -5.64 -3.14 4.75
N GLN A 224 -4.47 -3.49 4.21
CA GLN A 224 -4.36 -4.42 3.09
C GLN A 224 -4.54 -5.85 3.58
N GLY A 225 -5.42 -6.61 2.96
CA GLY A 225 -5.56 -8.01 3.34
C GLY A 225 -6.77 -8.69 2.72
N CYS A 226 -6.76 -9.99 2.80
CA CYS A 226 -7.90 -10.84 2.51
C CYS A 226 -8.55 -11.26 3.82
N TRP A 227 -9.83 -11.05 3.92
CA TRP A 227 -10.66 -11.40 5.06
C TRP A 227 -11.71 -12.44 4.66
N ARG A 228 -12.32 -13.10 5.65
CA ARG A 228 -13.43 -14.03 5.43
C ARG A 228 -14.46 -13.97 6.54
N TYR A 229 -15.69 -14.30 6.17
CA TYR A 229 -16.84 -14.35 7.07
C TYR A 229 -17.58 -15.68 6.92
N HIS A 230 -17.92 -16.32 8.05
CA HIS A 230 -18.70 -17.56 8.06
C HIS A 230 -20.13 -17.25 8.53
N PRO A 231 -21.13 -17.27 7.62
CA PRO A 231 -22.46 -16.74 7.94
C PRO A 231 -23.21 -17.54 9.00
N THR A 232 -23.08 -18.87 9.03
CA THR A 232 -23.78 -19.70 10.00
C THR A 232 -23.10 -19.76 11.37
N ALA A 233 -21.78 -19.55 11.44
CA ALA A 233 -21.03 -19.46 12.70
C ALA A 233 -20.87 -18.01 13.18
N ASP A 234 -21.35 -17.04 12.41
CA ASP A 234 -21.18 -15.60 12.64
C ASP A 234 -19.74 -15.23 13.04
N ARG A 235 -18.74 -15.72 12.28
CA ARG A 235 -17.33 -15.55 12.59
C ARG A 235 -16.60 -14.78 11.50
N PHE A 236 -15.85 -13.76 11.89
CA PHE A 236 -14.97 -12.98 11.02
C PHE A 236 -13.51 -13.35 11.29
N GLU A 237 -12.69 -13.42 10.24
CA GLU A 237 -11.25 -13.66 10.31
C GLU A 237 -10.50 -12.86 9.25
N LEU A 238 -9.34 -12.31 9.63
CA LEU A 238 -8.34 -11.85 8.69
C LEU A 238 -7.59 -13.08 8.18
N PHE A 239 -7.82 -13.46 6.92
CA PHE A 239 -7.27 -14.69 6.34
C PHE A 239 -5.77 -14.57 6.06
N CYS A 240 -5.34 -13.44 5.47
CA CYS A 240 -3.94 -13.06 5.32
C CYS A 240 -3.84 -11.53 5.22
N GLU A 241 -2.67 -10.98 5.52
CA GLU A 241 -2.46 -9.53 5.57
C GLU A 241 -1.35 -9.10 4.60
N GLY A 242 -1.51 -7.92 4.00
CA GLY A 242 -0.53 -7.32 3.10
C GLY A 242 -0.92 -7.41 1.62
N GLY A 243 -0.01 -6.98 0.76
CA GLY A 243 -0.23 -6.80 -0.67
C GLY A 243 -0.17 -5.33 -1.07
N GLY A 244 -1.14 -4.84 -1.79
CA GLY A 244 -1.24 -3.44 -2.24
C GLY A 244 -2.67 -2.95 -2.23
N ASN A 245 -3.04 -2.19 -3.24
CA ASN A 245 -4.43 -1.87 -3.49
C ASN A 245 -5.09 -3.09 -4.14
N LEU A 246 -5.71 -3.92 -3.30
CA LEU A 246 -6.28 -5.20 -3.70
C LEU A 246 -7.61 -5.00 -4.40
N TYR A 247 -7.79 -5.66 -5.54
CA TYR A 247 -9.05 -5.62 -6.27
C TYR A 247 -9.29 -6.95 -7.02
N GLY A 248 -10.26 -7.72 -6.55
CA GLY A 248 -10.57 -9.06 -7.06
C GLY A 248 -9.88 -10.20 -6.32
N LEU A 249 -10.58 -11.32 -6.18
CA LEU A 249 -10.05 -12.56 -5.63
C LEU A 249 -10.72 -13.78 -6.30
N THR A 250 -9.98 -14.88 -6.38
CA THR A 250 -10.43 -16.08 -7.07
C THR A 250 -9.85 -17.35 -6.47
N PHE A 251 -10.58 -18.46 -6.57
CA PHE A 251 -10.10 -19.80 -6.24
C PHE A 251 -9.81 -20.60 -7.52
N ASP A 252 -8.74 -21.37 -7.48
CA ASP A 252 -8.49 -22.36 -8.52
C ASP A 252 -9.16 -23.72 -8.21
N GLN A 253 -8.93 -24.69 -9.08
CA GLN A 253 -9.47 -26.05 -8.96
C GLN A 253 -8.92 -26.85 -7.77
N LEU A 254 -7.82 -26.42 -7.15
CA LEU A 254 -7.22 -27.01 -5.95
C LEU A 254 -7.65 -26.28 -4.66
N GLY A 255 -8.48 -25.24 -4.81
CA GLY A 255 -8.93 -24.39 -3.71
C GLY A 255 -7.85 -23.41 -3.21
N ARG A 256 -6.80 -23.14 -4.01
CA ARG A 256 -5.85 -22.09 -3.72
C ARG A 256 -6.49 -20.74 -3.99
N LEU A 257 -6.27 -19.79 -3.07
CA LEU A 257 -6.80 -18.44 -3.18
C LEU A 257 -5.75 -17.51 -3.80
N PHE A 258 -6.18 -16.75 -4.78
CA PHE A 258 -5.36 -15.72 -5.42
C PHE A 258 -6.07 -14.38 -5.41
N TYR A 259 -5.27 -13.31 -5.35
CA TYR A 259 -5.75 -11.95 -5.55
C TYR A 259 -4.69 -11.10 -6.23
N SER A 260 -5.15 -10.05 -6.90
CA SER A 260 -4.28 -9.12 -7.61
C SER A 260 -4.28 -7.75 -6.96
N SER A 261 -3.32 -6.92 -7.32
CA SER A 261 -3.14 -5.60 -6.76
C SER A 261 -2.60 -4.65 -7.82
N ASN A 262 -2.69 -3.36 -7.52
CA ASN A 262 -2.08 -2.30 -8.31
C ASN A 262 -0.58 -2.59 -8.60
N GLY A 263 -0.10 -2.07 -9.73
CA GLY A 263 1.26 -2.33 -10.20
C GLY A 263 1.51 -3.76 -10.69
N GLY A 264 0.45 -4.51 -11.02
CA GLY A 264 0.55 -5.87 -11.55
C GLY A 264 1.10 -6.89 -10.55
N LEU A 265 0.81 -6.71 -9.27
CA LEU A 265 1.15 -7.69 -8.25
C LEU A 265 0.14 -8.83 -8.27
N PHE A 266 0.64 -10.05 -8.23
CA PHE A 266 -0.18 -11.26 -8.09
C PHE A 266 0.26 -12.04 -6.85
N LEU A 267 -0.70 -12.39 -6.02
CA LEU A 267 -0.47 -12.99 -4.72
C LEU A 267 -1.22 -14.31 -4.61
N HIS A 268 -0.51 -15.34 -4.16
CA HIS A 268 -1.11 -16.59 -3.71
C HIS A 268 -1.32 -16.50 -2.20
N ALA A 269 -2.55 -16.32 -1.76
CA ALA A 269 -2.94 -16.20 -0.37
C ALA A 269 -2.73 -17.51 0.38
N VAL A 270 -2.11 -17.42 1.55
CA VAL A 270 -1.94 -18.54 2.49
C VAL A 270 -2.60 -18.15 3.81
N GLN A 271 -3.34 -19.08 4.39
CA GLN A 271 -4.00 -18.87 5.67
C GLN A 271 -3.01 -18.45 6.75
N GLY A 272 -3.25 -17.30 7.38
CA GLY A 272 -2.35 -16.73 8.38
C GLY A 272 -1.06 -16.14 7.81
N GLY A 273 -0.93 -15.98 6.49
CA GLY A 273 0.25 -15.42 5.85
C GLY A 273 0.31 -13.90 5.91
N TYR A 274 1.54 -13.37 5.96
CA TYR A 274 1.80 -11.93 5.90
C TYR A 274 2.60 -11.62 4.64
N PHE A 275 2.14 -10.63 3.89
CA PHE A 275 2.79 -10.15 2.67
C PHE A 275 3.36 -8.76 2.86
N ALA A 276 4.38 -8.42 2.06
CA ALA A 276 4.89 -7.06 2.00
C ALA A 276 3.75 -6.09 1.68
N LYS A 277 3.59 -5.06 2.51
CA LYS A 277 2.65 -3.97 2.23
C LYS A 277 3.25 -3.05 1.17
N SER A 278 2.50 -2.70 0.14
CA SER A 278 2.85 -1.65 -0.81
C SER A 278 2.23 -0.33 -0.38
N PHE A 279 2.87 0.80 -0.73
CA PHE A 279 2.54 2.16 -0.28
C PHE A 279 2.84 2.48 1.18
N ALA A 280 3.50 3.62 1.38
CA ALA A 280 4.09 4.05 2.67
C ALA A 280 3.10 4.54 3.72
N LYS A 281 1.80 4.51 3.46
CA LYS A 281 0.76 5.01 4.37
C LYS A 281 0.34 4.06 5.46
N HIS A 282 0.85 2.84 5.42
CA HIS A 282 0.26 1.76 6.17
C HIS A 282 0.68 1.83 7.61
N GLY A 283 -0.29 1.65 8.46
CA GLY A 283 -0.08 1.31 9.85
C GLY A 283 0.74 0.02 10.00
N PRO A 284 1.07 -0.37 11.21
CA PRO A 284 1.75 -1.63 11.48
C PRO A 284 0.94 -2.81 10.93
N LEU A 285 1.60 -3.94 10.73
CA LEU A 285 0.90 -5.21 10.55
C LEU A 285 0.00 -5.46 11.77
N HIS A 286 -1.11 -6.15 11.56
CA HIS A 286 -1.96 -6.59 12.66
C HIS A 286 -1.17 -7.37 13.71
N HIS A 287 -0.24 -8.20 13.26
CA HIS A 287 0.67 -8.95 14.10
C HIS A 287 2.08 -8.33 14.07
N LEU A 288 2.60 -7.94 15.23
CA LEU A 288 3.82 -7.13 15.35
C LEU A 288 5.11 -7.93 15.19
N TYR A 289 5.08 -9.25 15.48
CA TYR A 289 6.27 -10.10 15.56
C TYR A 289 6.44 -11.03 14.36
N THR A 290 5.97 -10.61 13.19
CA THR A 290 6.06 -11.42 11.97
C THR A 290 7.50 -11.72 11.55
N TYR A 291 8.43 -10.80 11.78
CA TYR A 291 9.86 -10.85 11.45
C TYR A 291 10.17 -11.26 10.01
N GLY A 292 9.22 -11.10 9.16
CA GLY A 292 9.31 -11.36 7.73
C GLY A 292 7.94 -11.28 7.07
N HIS A 293 7.94 -11.38 5.77
CA HIS A 293 6.72 -11.38 4.97
C HIS A 293 6.98 -12.08 3.65
N PHE A 294 5.93 -12.65 3.09
CA PHE A 294 5.96 -13.24 1.77
C PHE A 294 6.06 -12.16 0.70
N GLN A 295 6.77 -12.48 -0.36
CA GLN A 295 6.79 -11.68 -1.57
C GLN A 295 5.60 -12.08 -2.46
N PRO A 296 5.07 -11.15 -3.28
CA PRO A 296 4.19 -11.50 -4.37
C PRO A 296 4.85 -12.54 -5.27
N VAL A 297 4.07 -13.47 -5.79
CA VAL A 297 4.57 -14.50 -6.71
C VAL A 297 4.88 -13.94 -8.10
N PHE A 298 4.34 -12.76 -8.42
CA PHE A 298 4.67 -12.01 -9.62
C PHE A 298 4.63 -10.50 -9.34
N ARG A 299 5.56 -9.76 -9.96
CA ARG A 299 5.65 -8.30 -9.95
C ARG A 299 5.90 -7.80 -11.38
N GLY A 300 5.05 -6.95 -11.87
CA GLY A 300 5.18 -6.36 -13.19
C GLY A 300 3.94 -6.62 -14.03
N GLY A 301 3.04 -5.63 -14.10
CA GLY A 301 1.96 -5.63 -15.08
C GLY A 301 2.53 -5.40 -16.48
N LEU A 302 1.89 -5.93 -17.49
CA LEU A 302 2.06 -5.48 -18.85
C LEU A 302 1.69 -4.00 -18.89
N GLN A 303 2.64 -3.13 -19.24
CA GLN A 303 2.50 -1.67 -19.31
C GLN A 303 2.22 -0.95 -17.97
N GLY A 304 2.48 -1.57 -16.79
CA GLY A 304 2.47 -0.86 -15.50
C GLY A 304 1.12 -0.44 -14.95
N GLY A 305 0.02 -0.86 -15.57
CA GLY A 305 -1.34 -0.56 -15.11
C GLY A 305 -1.78 -1.39 -13.90
N PRO A 306 -2.79 -0.94 -13.14
CA PRO A 306 -3.40 -1.75 -12.09
C PRO A 306 -4.16 -2.92 -12.71
N THR A 307 -3.96 -4.10 -12.13
CA THR A 307 -4.83 -5.24 -12.41
C THR A 307 -6.16 -5.04 -11.68
N THR A 308 -7.27 -5.22 -12.39
CA THR A 308 -8.62 -5.10 -11.88
C THR A 308 -9.40 -6.37 -12.09
N GLY A 309 -10.31 -6.70 -11.16
CA GLY A 309 -10.99 -7.96 -11.16
C GLY A 309 -10.01 -9.13 -11.12
N GLY A 310 -10.35 -10.18 -11.79
CA GLY A 310 -9.45 -11.30 -12.02
C GLY A 310 -9.97 -12.61 -11.50
N MET A 311 -9.83 -13.61 -12.35
CA MET A 311 -10.31 -14.96 -12.09
C MET A 311 -9.38 -16.02 -12.67
N ILE A 312 -9.31 -17.17 -12.02
CA ILE A 312 -8.81 -18.38 -12.68
C ILE A 312 -9.95 -18.95 -13.54
N TYR A 313 -9.74 -18.95 -14.86
CA TYR A 313 -10.76 -19.47 -15.75
C TYR A 313 -10.93 -20.98 -15.59
N ARG A 314 -12.13 -21.42 -15.24
CA ARG A 314 -12.53 -22.82 -15.05
C ARG A 314 -13.79 -23.16 -15.85
N GLY A 315 -14.14 -22.33 -16.84
CA GLY A 315 -15.21 -22.57 -17.80
C GLY A 315 -14.83 -23.60 -18.85
N HIS A 316 -15.68 -23.78 -19.87
CA HIS A 316 -15.54 -24.84 -20.87
C HIS A 316 -15.72 -24.35 -22.32
N THR A 317 -15.95 -23.05 -22.54
CA THR A 317 -16.22 -22.50 -23.87
C THR A 317 -15.07 -21.73 -24.47
N LEU A 318 -14.13 -21.22 -23.67
CA LEU A 318 -12.88 -20.73 -24.22
C LEU A 318 -11.96 -21.90 -24.66
N PRO A 319 -11.03 -21.69 -25.60
CA PRO A 319 -10.02 -22.69 -25.96
C PRO A 319 -9.33 -23.29 -24.73
N GLU A 320 -9.04 -24.59 -24.76
CA GLU A 320 -8.45 -25.33 -23.62
C GLU A 320 -7.22 -24.67 -23.03
N ALA A 321 -6.44 -23.99 -23.89
CA ALA A 321 -5.26 -23.25 -23.45
C ALA A 321 -5.54 -22.12 -22.42
N PHE A 322 -6.79 -21.66 -22.30
CA PHE A 322 -7.19 -20.67 -21.30
C PHE A 322 -7.54 -21.30 -19.94
N ARG A 323 -7.83 -22.58 -19.90
CA ARG A 323 -8.25 -23.26 -18.66
C ARG A 323 -7.10 -23.25 -17.64
N GLY A 324 -7.41 -22.82 -16.41
CA GLY A 324 -6.41 -22.67 -15.35
C GLY A 324 -5.55 -21.42 -15.43
N ARG A 325 -5.69 -20.59 -16.48
CA ARG A 325 -5.02 -19.28 -16.51
C ARG A 325 -5.74 -18.28 -15.61
N PHE A 326 -4.97 -17.35 -15.07
CA PHE A 326 -5.49 -16.15 -14.46
C PHE A 326 -5.78 -15.11 -15.55
N LEU A 327 -7.02 -14.65 -15.62
CA LEU A 327 -7.48 -13.59 -16.51
C LEU A 327 -7.81 -12.37 -15.66
N CYS A 328 -7.34 -11.18 -16.06
CA CYS A 328 -7.60 -9.93 -15.33
C CYS A 328 -7.70 -8.73 -16.26
N GLY A 329 -8.40 -7.69 -15.83
CA GLY A 329 -8.41 -6.39 -16.48
C GLY A 329 -7.10 -5.64 -16.24
N ASN A 330 -6.74 -4.74 -17.15
CA ASN A 330 -5.74 -3.70 -16.98
C ASN A 330 -6.43 -2.35 -17.20
N PHE A 331 -6.93 -1.76 -16.13
CA PHE A 331 -7.80 -0.60 -16.16
C PHE A 331 -7.18 0.61 -16.88
N LEU A 332 -5.94 0.96 -16.56
CA LEU A 332 -5.22 2.08 -17.18
C LEU A 332 -4.60 1.73 -18.54
N GLY A 333 -4.54 0.47 -18.88
CA GLY A 333 -3.99 0.00 -20.16
C GLY A 333 -5.06 -0.32 -21.19
N HIS A 334 -6.34 -0.19 -20.85
CA HIS A 334 -7.49 -0.44 -21.73
C HIS A 334 -7.48 -1.82 -22.39
N THR A 335 -7.01 -2.83 -21.63
CA THR A 335 -6.80 -4.20 -22.08
C THR A 335 -7.18 -5.22 -21.03
N ALA A 336 -7.29 -6.48 -21.38
CA ALA A 336 -7.31 -7.59 -20.44
C ALA A 336 -6.14 -8.56 -20.71
N SER A 337 -5.50 -9.00 -19.63
CA SER A 337 -4.28 -9.81 -19.65
C SER A 337 -4.55 -11.24 -19.23
N SER A 338 -3.69 -12.18 -19.65
CA SER A 338 -3.72 -13.57 -19.20
C SER A 338 -2.36 -14.03 -18.68
N TRP A 339 -2.35 -14.85 -17.63
CA TRP A 339 -1.14 -15.34 -16.99
C TRP A 339 -1.24 -16.85 -16.72
N ASN A 340 -0.17 -17.59 -17.05
CA ASN A 340 -0.06 -19.00 -16.67
C ASN A 340 0.33 -19.08 -15.18
N VAL A 341 -0.38 -19.93 -14.45
CA VAL A 341 -0.14 -20.22 -13.04
C VAL A 341 0.30 -21.67 -12.91
N GLN A 342 1.56 -21.88 -12.52
CA GLN A 342 2.16 -23.23 -12.42
C GLN A 342 2.57 -23.53 -10.98
N PRO A 343 2.39 -24.75 -10.47
CA PRO A 343 2.88 -25.13 -9.14
C PRO A 343 4.40 -24.95 -9.02
N GLN A 344 4.84 -24.42 -7.88
CA GLN A 344 6.26 -24.28 -7.52
C GLN A 344 6.44 -24.43 -6.00
N ALA A 345 6.99 -25.55 -5.57
CA ALA A 345 7.14 -25.91 -4.15
C ALA A 345 5.79 -25.71 -3.39
N SER A 346 5.78 -24.98 -2.27
CA SER A 346 4.55 -24.65 -1.53
C SER A 346 3.70 -23.53 -2.18
N SER A 347 4.10 -23.02 -3.32
CA SER A 347 3.49 -21.86 -3.96
C SER A 347 3.24 -22.07 -5.47
N VAL A 348 3.33 -21.00 -6.25
CA VAL A 348 3.19 -21.00 -7.70
C VAL A 348 4.24 -20.10 -8.33
N ALA A 349 4.60 -20.43 -9.57
CA ALA A 349 5.26 -19.53 -10.51
C ALA A 349 4.22 -18.98 -11.48
N VAL A 350 4.41 -17.73 -11.89
CA VAL A 350 3.49 -17.05 -12.80
C VAL A 350 4.26 -16.50 -14.00
N LYS A 351 3.72 -16.77 -15.20
CA LYS A 351 4.28 -16.27 -16.46
C LYS A 351 3.19 -15.53 -17.23
N PRO A 352 3.39 -14.23 -17.56
CA PRO A 352 2.48 -13.49 -18.43
C PRO A 352 2.40 -14.10 -19.82
N ASN A 353 1.21 -14.13 -20.42
CA ASN A 353 0.98 -14.55 -21.80
C ASN A 353 0.59 -13.40 -22.72
N GLY A 354 0.60 -12.16 -22.21
CA GLY A 354 0.17 -11.01 -22.98
C GLY A 354 -1.32 -10.69 -22.83
N PHE A 355 -1.79 -9.83 -23.71
CA PHE A 355 -3.21 -9.45 -23.76
C PHE A 355 -4.03 -10.51 -24.49
N TRP A 356 -5.17 -10.88 -23.94
CA TRP A 356 -6.16 -11.70 -24.63
C TRP A 356 -7.31 -10.85 -25.20
N LEU A 357 -7.45 -9.60 -24.70
CA LEU A 357 -8.36 -8.60 -25.21
C LEU A 357 -7.68 -7.23 -25.18
N ASN A 358 -7.69 -6.52 -26.31
CA ASN A 358 -7.38 -5.10 -26.42
C ASN A 358 -8.60 -4.40 -27.03
N ALA A 359 -9.17 -3.47 -26.29
CA ALA A 359 -10.38 -2.78 -26.72
C ALA A 359 -10.16 -1.81 -27.88
N ASN A 360 -8.92 -1.35 -28.11
CA ASN A 360 -8.61 -0.27 -29.07
C ASN A 360 -9.45 1.01 -28.81
N ASP A 361 -9.80 1.22 -27.54
CA ASP A 361 -10.60 2.31 -27.05
C ASP A 361 -10.04 2.81 -25.71
N THR A 362 -9.73 4.10 -25.61
CA THR A 362 -9.13 4.70 -24.40
C THR A 362 -10.16 4.97 -23.30
N TRP A 363 -11.43 4.74 -23.53
CA TRP A 363 -12.47 4.79 -22.49
C TRP A 363 -12.74 3.43 -21.88
N PHE A 364 -12.30 2.35 -22.54
CA PHE A 364 -12.44 1.01 -21.99
C PHE A 364 -11.72 0.89 -20.66
N GLY A 365 -12.49 0.69 -19.60
CA GLY A 365 -12.01 0.52 -18.24
C GLY A 365 -12.48 -0.81 -17.63
N PRO A 366 -11.78 -1.94 -17.89
CA PRO A 366 -12.22 -3.24 -17.36
C PRO A 366 -12.09 -3.24 -15.85
N THR A 367 -13.21 -3.41 -15.14
CA THR A 367 -13.26 -3.40 -13.68
C THR A 367 -13.37 -4.79 -13.08
N ASP A 368 -14.13 -5.70 -13.68
CA ASP A 368 -14.31 -7.06 -13.19
C ASP A 368 -14.53 -8.06 -14.33
N LEU A 369 -14.26 -9.34 -14.04
CA LEU A 369 -14.48 -10.46 -14.93
C LEU A 369 -15.11 -11.61 -14.17
N CYS A 370 -16.15 -12.23 -14.74
CA CYS A 370 -16.68 -13.49 -14.27
C CYS A 370 -16.94 -14.46 -15.43
N PHE A 371 -17.08 -15.75 -15.14
CA PHE A 371 -17.58 -16.71 -16.11
C PHE A 371 -18.89 -17.31 -15.60
N GLY A 372 -19.81 -17.56 -16.54
CA GLY A 372 -21.16 -18.02 -16.27
C GLY A 372 -21.36 -19.52 -16.45
N PRO A 373 -22.59 -19.99 -16.31
CA PRO A 373 -22.97 -21.39 -16.59
C PRO A 373 -22.74 -21.78 -18.05
N ASP A 374 -22.82 -20.82 -18.98
CA ASP A 374 -22.48 -21.01 -20.40
C ASP A 374 -20.95 -21.13 -20.63
N GLY A 375 -20.13 -20.84 -19.64
CA GLY A 375 -18.67 -20.86 -19.69
C GLY A 375 -18.05 -19.65 -20.38
N ALA A 376 -18.84 -18.71 -20.90
CA ALA A 376 -18.35 -17.46 -21.43
C ALA A 376 -17.79 -16.55 -20.33
N VAL A 377 -16.91 -15.63 -20.71
CA VAL A 377 -16.35 -14.62 -19.82
C VAL A 377 -17.10 -13.31 -20.04
N TYR A 378 -17.67 -12.79 -18.97
CA TYR A 378 -18.30 -11.48 -18.94
C TYR A 378 -17.28 -10.47 -18.39
N VAL A 379 -17.07 -9.36 -19.14
CA VAL A 379 -16.12 -8.30 -18.80
C VAL A 379 -16.89 -7.01 -18.59
N SER A 380 -16.86 -6.47 -17.38
CA SER A 380 -17.43 -5.15 -17.10
C SER A 380 -16.48 -4.05 -17.56
N ASP A 381 -17.02 -3.06 -18.28
CA ASP A 381 -16.32 -1.89 -18.78
C ASP A 381 -16.96 -0.64 -18.15
N PHE A 382 -16.23 -0.01 -17.24
CA PHE A 382 -16.65 1.23 -16.58
C PHE A 382 -16.88 2.37 -17.60
N HIS A 383 -16.22 2.30 -18.72
CA HIS A 383 -16.31 3.15 -19.89
C HIS A 383 -16.34 4.64 -19.56
N ASP A 384 -15.25 5.15 -19.03
CA ASP A 384 -15.13 6.53 -18.62
C ASP A 384 -13.93 7.21 -19.30
N ARG A 385 -14.13 8.44 -19.71
CA ARG A 385 -13.07 9.30 -20.25
C ARG A 385 -11.92 9.48 -19.25
N ARG A 386 -12.19 9.36 -17.95
CA ARG A 386 -11.23 9.49 -16.87
C ARG A 386 -10.87 8.13 -16.29
N THR A 387 -9.68 7.67 -16.58
CA THR A 387 -9.12 6.44 -16.02
C THR A 387 -8.11 6.70 -14.88
N ALA A 388 -7.89 7.97 -14.49
CA ALA A 388 -6.92 8.32 -13.47
C ALA A 388 -7.52 8.40 -12.05
N HIS A 389 -6.65 8.47 -11.06
CA HIS A 389 -6.91 8.55 -9.62
C HIS A 389 -8.08 9.45 -9.23
N PRO A 390 -8.82 9.14 -8.14
CA PRO A 390 -9.98 9.88 -7.73
C PRO A 390 -9.61 11.33 -7.49
N ASP A 391 -10.18 12.17 -8.30
CA ASP A 391 -10.37 13.57 -7.97
C ASP A 391 -11.77 13.68 -7.37
N PRO A 392 -11.90 13.80 -6.05
CA PRO A 392 -13.21 13.84 -5.42
C PRO A 392 -14.00 15.09 -5.81
N ASP A 393 -13.33 16.06 -6.44
CA ASP A 393 -13.92 17.32 -6.89
C ASP A 393 -14.20 17.35 -8.41
N ALA A 394 -13.89 16.27 -9.13
CA ALA A 394 -14.14 16.19 -10.57
C ALA A 394 -15.61 15.88 -10.90
N ASN A 395 -16.07 16.43 -12.00
CA ASN A 395 -17.30 15.98 -12.63
C ASN A 395 -17.03 14.65 -13.34
N TRP A 396 -17.69 13.59 -12.90
CA TRP A 396 -17.63 12.26 -13.48
C TRP A 396 -18.78 12.08 -14.45
N ASP A 397 -18.49 11.58 -15.64
CA ASP A 397 -19.51 11.15 -16.59
C ASP A 397 -20.11 9.82 -16.14
N ARG A 398 -21.40 9.82 -15.78
CA ARG A 398 -22.11 8.63 -15.28
C ARG A 398 -23.12 8.10 -16.30
N SER A 399 -23.02 8.51 -17.55
CA SER A 399 -23.97 8.14 -18.60
C SER A 399 -23.61 6.85 -19.33
N ASN A 400 -22.32 6.44 -19.27
CA ASN A 400 -21.78 5.33 -20.03
C ASN A 400 -21.47 4.11 -19.15
N GLY A 401 -21.42 2.93 -19.76
CA GLY A 401 -21.01 1.68 -19.13
C GLY A 401 -21.46 0.47 -19.94
N ARG A 402 -20.60 -0.56 -20.02
CA ARG A 402 -20.83 -1.71 -20.90
C ARG A 402 -20.41 -3.02 -20.24
N ILE A 403 -20.99 -4.09 -20.72
CA ILE A 403 -20.60 -5.46 -20.38
C ILE A 403 -20.43 -6.23 -21.69
N TYR A 404 -19.26 -6.80 -21.87
CA TYR A 404 -18.96 -7.64 -23.04
C TYR A 404 -18.98 -9.10 -22.65
N ARG A 405 -19.51 -9.96 -23.54
CA ARG A 405 -19.47 -11.39 -23.48
C ARG A 405 -18.40 -11.92 -24.41
N VAL A 406 -17.46 -12.68 -23.90
CA VAL A 406 -16.33 -13.25 -24.65
C VAL A 406 -16.37 -14.77 -24.54
N GLN A 407 -16.35 -15.43 -25.70
CA GLN A 407 -16.39 -16.90 -25.79
C GLN A 407 -15.43 -17.41 -26.88
N GLY A 408 -15.28 -18.73 -26.95
CA GLY A 408 -14.59 -19.34 -28.08
C GLY A 408 -15.49 -19.36 -29.33
N THR A 409 -14.91 -19.17 -30.49
CA THR A 409 -15.63 -19.17 -31.78
C THR A 409 -16.34 -20.49 -32.10
N ALA A 410 -16.00 -21.58 -31.40
CA ALA A 410 -16.67 -22.88 -31.51
C ALA A 410 -17.68 -23.15 -30.37
N ALA A 411 -17.93 -22.17 -29.50
CA ALA A 411 -18.84 -22.33 -28.39
C ALA A 411 -20.29 -22.52 -28.85
N ARG A 412 -21.02 -23.39 -28.13
CA ARG A 412 -22.46 -23.58 -28.32
C ARG A 412 -23.19 -23.06 -27.09
N SER A 413 -24.31 -22.39 -27.30
CA SER A 413 -25.18 -21.97 -26.19
C SER A 413 -25.75 -23.21 -25.50
N VAL A 414 -25.69 -23.22 -24.17
CA VAL A 414 -26.32 -24.25 -23.32
C VAL A 414 -27.24 -23.51 -22.37
N PRO A 415 -28.53 -23.89 -22.30
CA PRO A 415 -29.46 -23.28 -21.38
C PRO A 415 -28.94 -23.43 -19.94
N PRO A 416 -28.99 -22.36 -19.10
CA PRO A 416 -28.59 -22.46 -17.71
C PRO A 416 -29.55 -23.36 -16.91
N VAL A 417 -28.99 -24.06 -15.92
CA VAL A 417 -29.76 -24.89 -14.99
C VAL A 417 -29.96 -24.08 -13.71
N ASP A 418 -31.20 -23.99 -13.23
CA ASP A 418 -31.46 -23.43 -11.89
C ASP A 418 -30.95 -24.40 -10.82
N VAL A 419 -29.77 -24.06 -10.28
CA VAL A 419 -29.05 -24.93 -9.33
C VAL A 419 -29.82 -25.11 -8.03
N VAL A 420 -30.52 -24.08 -7.57
CA VAL A 420 -31.29 -24.13 -6.31
C VAL A 420 -32.53 -25.02 -6.42
N SER A 421 -33.11 -25.16 -7.59
CA SER A 421 -34.30 -26.04 -7.80
C SER A 421 -33.95 -27.51 -7.82
N LEU A 422 -32.69 -27.90 -8.04
CA LEU A 422 -32.29 -29.29 -8.15
C LEU A 422 -32.42 -30.04 -6.81
N PRO A 423 -32.81 -31.31 -6.80
CA PRO A 423 -32.71 -32.16 -5.61
C PRO A 423 -31.24 -32.39 -5.22
N SER A 424 -30.96 -32.74 -3.96
CA SER A 424 -29.56 -32.86 -3.46
C SER A 424 -28.72 -33.85 -4.27
N ARG A 425 -29.33 -34.95 -4.81
CA ARG A 425 -28.63 -35.84 -5.74
C ARG A 425 -28.27 -35.17 -7.07
N GLY A 426 -29.04 -34.19 -7.52
CA GLY A 426 -28.74 -33.36 -8.68
C GLY A 426 -27.51 -32.46 -8.42
N LEU A 427 -27.43 -31.87 -7.23
CA LEU A 427 -26.26 -31.08 -6.84
C LEU A 427 -24.97 -31.92 -6.83
N VAL A 428 -25.04 -33.20 -6.36
CA VAL A 428 -23.88 -34.11 -6.40
C VAL A 428 -23.39 -34.33 -7.83
N LYS A 429 -24.28 -34.46 -8.81
CA LYS A 429 -23.91 -34.61 -10.24
C LYS A 429 -23.17 -33.38 -10.75
N LEU A 430 -23.54 -32.19 -10.31
CA LEU A 430 -22.89 -30.94 -10.71
C LEU A 430 -21.42 -30.82 -10.24
N LEU A 431 -20.99 -31.55 -9.22
CA LEU A 431 -19.60 -31.57 -8.75
C LEU A 431 -18.62 -32.08 -9.83
N SER A 432 -19.10 -32.94 -10.74
CA SER A 432 -18.29 -33.47 -11.84
C SER A 432 -18.38 -32.62 -13.13
N HIS A 433 -19.24 -31.62 -13.18
CA HIS A 433 -19.42 -30.78 -14.37
C HIS A 433 -18.11 -30.14 -14.84
N PRO A 434 -17.82 -30.13 -16.16
CA PRO A 434 -16.57 -29.55 -16.68
C PRO A 434 -16.43 -28.03 -16.40
N ASN A 435 -17.55 -27.29 -16.34
CA ASN A 435 -17.55 -25.88 -15.93
C ASN A 435 -17.58 -25.78 -14.39
N GLY A 436 -16.55 -25.20 -13.82
CA GLY A 436 -16.37 -25.04 -12.37
C GLY A 436 -17.46 -24.22 -11.68
N TRP A 437 -18.16 -23.36 -12.41
CA TRP A 437 -19.27 -22.56 -11.89
C TRP A 437 -20.35 -23.45 -11.25
N TYR A 438 -20.73 -24.56 -11.92
CA TYR A 438 -21.75 -25.47 -11.39
C TYR A 438 -21.36 -26.14 -10.09
N ALA A 439 -20.10 -26.60 -9.99
CA ALA A 439 -19.60 -27.21 -8.76
C ALA A 439 -19.52 -26.20 -7.59
N ASP A 440 -19.14 -24.96 -7.86
CA ASP A 440 -19.10 -23.89 -6.85
C ASP A 440 -20.51 -23.58 -6.34
N ARG A 441 -21.49 -23.41 -7.23
CA ARG A 441 -22.87 -23.10 -6.85
C ARG A 441 -23.54 -24.29 -6.12
N ALA A 442 -23.30 -25.52 -6.58
CA ALA A 442 -23.78 -26.71 -5.90
C ALA A 442 -23.28 -26.82 -4.45
N ARG A 443 -22.00 -26.51 -4.18
CA ARG A 443 -21.46 -26.53 -2.82
C ARG A 443 -22.09 -25.45 -1.93
N VAL A 444 -22.31 -24.23 -2.44
CA VAL A 444 -23.01 -23.18 -1.67
C VAL A 444 -24.40 -23.66 -1.25
N GLU A 445 -25.12 -24.30 -2.15
CA GLU A 445 -26.45 -24.83 -1.84
C GLU A 445 -26.38 -26.03 -0.88
N MET A 446 -25.37 -26.89 -0.97
CA MET A 446 -25.13 -27.98 -0.01
C MET A 446 -24.84 -27.43 1.41
N PHE A 447 -24.08 -26.32 1.53
CA PHE A 447 -23.88 -25.64 2.82
C PHE A 447 -25.17 -25.11 3.42
N ARG A 448 -26.11 -24.66 2.59
CA ARG A 448 -27.44 -24.22 3.04
C ARG A 448 -28.32 -25.40 3.50
N ARG A 449 -28.41 -26.47 2.71
CA ARG A 449 -29.29 -27.60 2.97
C ARG A 449 -28.81 -28.52 4.08
N LYS A 450 -27.51 -28.77 4.14
CA LYS A 450 -26.89 -29.76 5.06
C LYS A 450 -27.54 -31.13 5.02
N ASP A 451 -27.94 -31.60 3.82
CA ASP A 451 -28.59 -32.86 3.62
C ASP A 451 -27.64 -34.04 3.89
N LYS A 452 -27.95 -34.81 4.91
CA LYS A 452 -27.16 -35.96 5.32
C LYS A 452 -27.30 -37.19 4.40
N SER A 453 -28.37 -37.27 3.63
CA SER A 453 -28.66 -38.43 2.77
C SER A 453 -27.62 -38.62 1.66
N ILE A 454 -26.97 -37.56 1.23
CA ILE A 454 -25.92 -37.57 0.18
C ILE A 454 -24.52 -37.85 0.73
N VAL A 455 -24.29 -37.78 2.05
CA VAL A 455 -22.97 -37.90 2.67
C VAL A 455 -22.25 -39.20 2.35
N PRO A 456 -22.89 -40.38 2.37
CA PRO A 456 -22.23 -41.65 2.02
C PRO A 456 -21.60 -41.64 0.61
N GLY A 457 -22.35 -41.15 -0.37
CA GLY A 457 -21.85 -41.00 -1.75
C GLY A 457 -20.72 -39.98 -1.87
N LEU A 458 -20.78 -38.86 -1.14
CA LEU A 458 -19.73 -37.86 -1.08
C LEU A 458 -18.45 -38.39 -0.42
N LYS A 459 -18.58 -39.21 0.66
CA LYS A 459 -17.43 -39.88 1.29
C LYS A 459 -16.76 -40.87 0.31
N ALA A 460 -17.56 -41.64 -0.46
CA ALA A 460 -17.00 -42.49 -1.49
C ALA A 460 -16.25 -41.72 -2.58
N MET A 461 -16.78 -40.56 -3.00
CA MET A 461 -16.10 -39.63 -3.92
C MET A 461 -14.79 -39.10 -3.35
N ALA A 462 -14.74 -38.67 -2.08
CA ALA A 462 -13.55 -38.15 -1.42
C ALA A 462 -12.44 -39.21 -1.24
N ARG A 463 -12.75 -40.49 -1.18
CA ARG A 463 -11.81 -41.63 -1.09
C ARG A 463 -11.10 -41.95 -2.41
N ARG A 464 -11.51 -41.35 -3.52
CA ARG A 464 -10.92 -41.64 -4.84
C ARG A 464 -9.43 -41.23 -4.86
N ARG A 465 -8.58 -42.18 -5.30
CA ARG A 465 -7.13 -41.98 -5.42
C ARG A 465 -6.70 -41.73 -6.85
N ASP A 466 -7.53 -41.99 -7.82
CA ASP A 466 -7.32 -41.90 -9.26
C ASP A 466 -7.69 -40.50 -9.81
N ASP A 467 -8.52 -39.75 -9.09
CA ASP A 467 -9.02 -38.45 -9.54
C ASP A 467 -9.00 -37.44 -8.39
N ARG A 468 -7.91 -36.68 -8.31
CA ARG A 468 -7.70 -35.58 -7.33
C ARG A 468 -8.87 -34.59 -7.34
N ARG A 469 -9.34 -34.21 -8.53
CA ARG A 469 -10.40 -33.22 -8.64
C ARG A 469 -11.66 -33.74 -7.92
N MET A 470 -12.06 -34.97 -8.23
CA MET A 470 -13.25 -35.55 -7.61
C MET A 470 -13.05 -35.79 -6.12
N ALA A 471 -11.87 -36.22 -5.69
CA ALA A 471 -11.58 -36.41 -4.27
C ALA A 471 -11.73 -35.09 -3.48
N LEU A 472 -11.23 -33.97 -4.01
CA LEU A 472 -11.39 -32.64 -3.40
C LEU A 472 -12.84 -32.19 -3.41
N GLN A 473 -13.57 -32.34 -4.52
CA GLN A 473 -14.99 -32.01 -4.60
C GLN A 473 -15.79 -32.81 -3.57
N GLY A 474 -15.49 -34.10 -3.43
CA GLY A 474 -16.11 -34.98 -2.42
C GLY A 474 -15.81 -34.48 -1.00
N LEU A 475 -14.58 -34.22 -0.65
CA LEU A 475 -14.18 -33.74 0.68
C LEU A 475 -14.86 -32.42 1.04
N TRP A 476 -14.83 -31.43 0.13
CA TRP A 476 -15.50 -30.16 0.34
C TRP A 476 -17.00 -30.28 0.48
N ALA A 477 -17.64 -31.12 -0.33
CA ALA A 477 -19.07 -31.40 -0.25
C ALA A 477 -19.45 -32.17 1.01
N VAL A 478 -18.62 -33.12 1.48
CA VAL A 478 -18.78 -33.77 2.80
C VAL A 478 -18.78 -32.72 3.92
N ASN A 479 -17.80 -31.78 3.89
CA ASN A 479 -17.76 -30.68 4.85
C ASN A 479 -19.00 -29.79 4.75
N ALA A 480 -19.41 -29.42 3.53
CA ALA A 480 -20.59 -28.62 3.25
C ALA A 480 -21.87 -29.24 3.82
N SER A 481 -22.04 -30.54 3.66
CA SER A 481 -23.19 -31.28 4.16
C SER A 481 -23.07 -31.66 5.64
N GLY A 482 -22.01 -31.21 6.34
CA GLY A 482 -21.75 -31.49 7.77
C GLY A 482 -21.43 -32.97 8.04
N GLY A 483 -20.88 -33.71 7.07
CA GLY A 483 -20.46 -35.07 7.15
C GLY A 483 -19.02 -35.34 7.54
N LEU A 484 -18.21 -34.33 7.82
CA LEU A 484 -16.81 -34.46 8.23
C LEU A 484 -16.74 -34.84 9.72
N ASP A 485 -17.06 -36.11 10.03
CA ASP A 485 -16.92 -36.69 11.37
C ASP A 485 -15.46 -37.04 11.69
N ARG A 486 -15.21 -37.47 12.93
CA ARG A 486 -13.89 -37.80 13.47
C ARG A 486 -13.18 -38.88 12.69
N GLU A 487 -13.86 -39.97 12.48
CA GLU A 487 -13.32 -41.17 11.84
C GLU A 487 -12.94 -40.88 10.39
N PHE A 488 -13.83 -40.24 9.66
CA PHE A 488 -13.57 -39.83 8.28
C PHE A 488 -12.45 -38.76 8.17
N ALA A 489 -12.36 -37.85 9.11
CA ALA A 489 -11.28 -36.86 9.15
C ALA A 489 -9.92 -37.57 9.35
N ILE A 490 -9.79 -38.51 10.28
CA ILE A 490 -8.56 -39.28 10.50
C ILE A 490 -8.18 -40.08 9.25
N GLU A 491 -9.18 -40.70 8.59
CA GLU A 491 -8.97 -41.39 7.32
C GLU A 491 -8.38 -40.47 6.25
N MET A 492 -8.98 -39.28 6.07
CA MET A 492 -8.55 -38.31 5.05
C MET A 492 -7.17 -37.70 5.35
N LEU A 493 -6.73 -37.62 6.62
CA LEU A 493 -5.35 -37.22 6.97
C LEU A 493 -4.31 -38.25 6.48
N SER A 494 -4.74 -39.46 6.11
CA SER A 494 -3.89 -40.52 5.57
C SER A 494 -4.11 -40.74 4.06
N HIS A 495 -4.87 -39.87 3.39
CA HIS A 495 -5.16 -39.97 1.96
C HIS A 495 -3.89 -39.90 1.11
N ALA A 496 -3.80 -40.64 0.01
CA ALA A 496 -2.63 -40.65 -0.86
C ALA A 496 -2.32 -39.28 -1.47
N ASP A 497 -3.35 -38.52 -1.87
CA ASP A 497 -3.20 -37.19 -2.48
C ASP A 497 -2.90 -36.13 -1.43
N ALA A 498 -1.83 -35.34 -1.65
CA ALA A 498 -1.38 -34.28 -0.77
C ALA A 498 -2.43 -33.17 -0.59
N TRP A 499 -3.18 -32.82 -1.62
CA TRP A 499 -4.20 -31.76 -1.54
C TRP A 499 -5.40 -32.18 -0.69
N VAL A 500 -5.77 -33.45 -0.70
CA VAL A 500 -6.80 -33.97 0.20
C VAL A 500 -6.33 -33.91 1.65
N ARG A 501 -5.07 -34.29 1.94
CA ARG A 501 -4.49 -34.13 3.29
C ARG A 501 -4.43 -32.66 3.71
N LEU A 502 -3.95 -31.76 2.81
CA LEU A 502 -3.90 -30.31 3.05
C LEU A 502 -5.27 -29.78 3.46
N TRP A 503 -6.29 -30.07 2.63
CA TRP A 503 -7.63 -29.56 2.89
C TRP A 503 -8.26 -30.17 4.15
N THR A 504 -7.97 -31.41 4.46
CA THR A 504 -8.40 -32.01 5.73
C THR A 504 -7.81 -31.28 6.92
N VAL A 505 -6.48 -31.02 6.91
CA VAL A 505 -5.79 -30.23 7.95
C VAL A 505 -6.39 -28.84 8.07
N ARG A 506 -6.69 -28.17 6.93
CA ARG A 506 -7.29 -26.84 6.92
C ARG A 506 -8.69 -26.81 7.52
N LEU A 507 -9.55 -27.73 7.11
CA LEU A 507 -10.93 -27.83 7.61
C LEU A 507 -10.97 -28.14 9.11
N LEU A 508 -10.03 -28.95 9.61
CA LEU A 508 -9.88 -29.24 11.03
C LEU A 508 -9.34 -28.03 11.80
N GLY A 509 -8.32 -27.34 11.29
CA GLY A 509 -7.77 -26.13 11.88
C GLY A 509 -8.80 -24.98 11.93
N ASP A 510 -9.74 -24.92 10.99
CA ASP A 510 -10.82 -23.94 10.98
C ASP A 510 -11.84 -24.13 12.11
N ARG A 511 -11.91 -25.33 12.69
CA ARG A 511 -12.71 -25.59 13.89
C ARG A 511 -12.13 -25.00 15.15
N ARG A 512 -10.82 -24.67 15.15
CA ARG A 512 -9.99 -24.17 16.29
C ARG A 512 -9.87 -25.13 17.47
N GLN A 513 -10.67 -26.17 17.53
CA GLN A 513 -10.61 -27.24 18.53
C GLN A 513 -10.82 -28.59 17.82
N VAL A 514 -10.08 -29.60 18.24
CA VAL A 514 -10.17 -30.97 17.75
C VAL A 514 -10.14 -31.94 18.92
N SER A 515 -10.73 -33.12 18.72
CA SER A 515 -10.63 -34.19 19.75
C SER A 515 -9.20 -34.72 19.82
N ALA A 516 -8.79 -35.24 20.98
CA ALA A 516 -7.44 -35.79 21.18
C ALA A 516 -7.02 -36.81 20.10
N PRO A 517 -7.88 -37.76 19.65
CA PRO A 517 -7.51 -38.67 18.55
C PRO A 517 -7.22 -37.96 17.22
N VAL A 518 -7.96 -36.88 16.91
CA VAL A 518 -7.69 -36.06 15.72
C VAL A 518 -6.40 -35.25 15.88
N GLY A 519 -6.15 -34.68 17.07
CA GLY A 519 -4.90 -33.98 17.39
C GLY A 519 -3.68 -34.90 17.25
N SER A 520 -3.78 -36.15 17.76
CA SER A 520 -2.73 -37.18 17.59
C SER A 520 -2.50 -37.50 16.11
N ALA A 521 -3.57 -37.66 15.32
CA ALA A 521 -3.47 -37.97 13.88
C ALA A 521 -2.83 -36.80 13.10
N ILE A 522 -3.09 -35.54 13.48
CA ILE A 522 -2.43 -34.36 12.90
C ILE A 522 -0.93 -34.37 13.27
N GLY A 523 -0.56 -34.68 14.51
CA GLY A 523 0.82 -34.84 14.97
C GLY A 523 1.56 -35.94 14.22
N ASP A 524 0.90 -37.10 14.00
CA ASP A 524 1.44 -38.21 13.21
C ASP A 524 1.65 -37.81 11.75
N LEU A 525 0.71 -37.08 11.17
CA LEU A 525 0.88 -36.51 9.83
C LEU A 525 2.07 -35.53 9.81
N ALA A 526 2.18 -34.63 10.76
CA ALA A 526 3.29 -33.68 10.83
C ALA A 526 4.65 -34.39 10.89
N ARG A 527 4.73 -35.56 11.56
CA ARG A 527 5.94 -36.37 11.65
C ARG A 527 6.31 -37.04 10.32
N ARG A 528 5.36 -37.62 9.57
CA ARG A 528 5.64 -38.38 8.33
C ARG A 528 5.58 -37.57 7.04
N GLU A 529 4.93 -36.40 7.05
CA GLU A 529 4.67 -35.62 5.82
C GLU A 529 5.97 -35.04 5.23
N THR A 530 6.02 -34.99 3.91
CA THR A 530 7.14 -34.43 3.12
C THR A 530 6.70 -33.43 2.06
N ASP A 531 5.42 -33.42 1.73
CA ASP A 531 4.92 -32.50 0.69
C ASP A 531 4.87 -31.05 1.23
N PRO A 532 5.55 -30.09 0.60
CA PRO A 532 5.65 -28.72 1.08
C PRO A 532 4.31 -27.99 1.19
N VAL A 533 3.30 -28.32 0.37
CA VAL A 533 1.98 -27.68 0.47
C VAL A 533 1.26 -28.13 1.74
N VAL A 534 1.37 -29.39 2.13
CA VAL A 534 0.80 -29.93 3.38
C VAL A 534 1.54 -29.39 4.59
N LEU A 535 2.89 -29.30 4.53
CA LEU A 535 3.70 -28.76 5.62
C LEU A 535 3.35 -27.29 5.90
N VAL A 536 3.13 -26.48 4.86
CA VAL A 536 2.67 -25.08 5.02
C VAL A 536 1.30 -25.03 5.70
N GLN A 537 0.37 -25.90 5.31
CA GLN A 537 -0.96 -25.94 5.92
C GLN A 537 -0.93 -26.46 7.35
N LEU A 538 -0.07 -27.44 7.67
CA LEU A 538 0.16 -27.89 9.05
C LEU A 538 0.61 -26.74 9.93
N ALA A 539 1.58 -25.93 9.47
CA ALA A 539 2.03 -24.74 10.19
C ALA A 539 0.91 -23.69 10.33
N ALA A 540 0.13 -23.46 9.26
CA ALA A 540 -1.00 -22.55 9.30
C ALA A 540 -2.08 -22.99 10.29
N SER A 541 -2.35 -24.29 10.37
CA SER A 541 -3.36 -24.86 11.27
C SER A 541 -2.85 -24.96 12.71
N ALA A 542 -1.55 -25.22 12.92
CA ALA A 542 -0.91 -25.23 14.24
C ALA A 542 -1.10 -23.91 15.01
N ARG A 543 -1.02 -22.76 14.32
CA ARG A 543 -1.35 -21.45 14.91
C ARG A 543 -2.77 -21.33 15.44
N ARG A 544 -3.67 -22.12 14.94
CA ARG A 544 -5.13 -22.00 15.15
C ARG A 544 -5.67 -23.00 16.16
N LEU A 545 -4.95 -24.07 16.34
CA LEU A 545 -5.25 -25.14 17.28
C LEU A 545 -4.70 -24.81 18.67
N PRO A 546 -5.28 -25.36 19.75
CA PRO A 546 -4.73 -25.22 21.11
C PRO A 546 -3.29 -25.69 21.19
N SER A 547 -2.53 -25.20 22.20
CA SER A 547 -1.09 -25.45 22.36
C SER A 547 -0.74 -26.92 22.47
N ASP A 548 -1.57 -27.74 23.12
CA ASP A 548 -1.40 -29.19 23.24
C ASP A 548 -1.38 -29.93 21.89
N VAL A 549 -1.94 -29.34 20.85
CA VAL A 549 -1.87 -29.85 19.47
C VAL A 549 -0.94 -29.02 18.61
N GLY A 550 -0.99 -27.69 18.71
CA GLY A 550 -0.25 -26.74 17.88
C GLY A 550 1.25 -26.80 18.10
N LEU A 551 1.72 -26.79 19.37
CA LEU A 551 3.15 -26.81 19.70
C LEU A 551 3.85 -28.13 19.30
N PRO A 552 3.30 -29.32 19.54
CA PRO A 552 3.86 -30.57 19.01
C PRO A 552 4.01 -30.54 17.48
N VAL A 553 3.01 -30.04 16.74
CA VAL A 553 3.09 -29.90 15.28
C VAL A 553 4.22 -28.95 14.89
N ALA A 554 4.29 -27.77 15.50
CA ALA A 554 5.35 -26.78 15.22
C ALA A 554 6.75 -27.36 15.54
N SER A 555 6.89 -28.08 16.65
CA SER A 555 8.15 -28.77 17.04
C SER A 555 8.57 -29.81 16.00
N GLN A 556 7.63 -30.64 15.52
CA GLN A 556 7.93 -31.63 14.46
C GLN A 556 8.38 -30.95 13.17
N LEU A 557 7.75 -29.84 12.78
CA LEU A 557 8.13 -29.06 11.59
C LEU A 557 9.53 -28.45 11.72
N MET A 558 9.89 -27.93 12.90
CA MET A 558 11.23 -27.37 13.18
C MET A 558 12.34 -28.42 13.14
N GLN A 559 12.03 -29.72 13.38
CA GLN A 559 12.98 -30.81 13.33
C GLN A 559 13.21 -31.37 11.93
N LYS A 560 12.34 -31.04 10.97
CA LYS A 560 12.47 -31.55 9.62
C LYS A 560 13.60 -30.89 8.83
N LYS A 561 14.20 -31.67 7.95
CA LYS A 561 15.02 -31.13 6.85
C LYS A 561 14.09 -30.61 5.77
N LEU A 562 13.82 -29.32 5.80
CA LEU A 562 12.93 -28.67 4.84
C LEU A 562 13.59 -28.53 3.46
N PRO A 563 12.81 -28.42 2.36
CA PRO A 563 13.34 -28.06 1.05
C PRO A 563 14.07 -26.72 1.13
N ALA A 564 15.33 -26.69 0.69
CA ALA A 564 16.24 -25.56 0.93
C ALA A 564 15.78 -24.22 0.34
N ALA A 565 14.83 -24.21 -0.57
CA ALA A 565 14.36 -23.03 -1.29
C ALA A 565 12.85 -22.77 -1.16
N ASP A 566 12.15 -23.40 -0.18
CA ASP A 566 10.73 -23.11 -0.02
C ASP A 566 10.52 -21.68 0.52
N PRO A 567 9.79 -20.82 -0.21
CA PRO A 567 9.69 -19.41 0.14
C PRO A 567 8.78 -19.12 1.33
N ARG A 568 8.08 -20.11 1.88
CA ARG A 568 7.01 -19.94 2.87
C ARG A 568 7.23 -20.69 4.17
N LEU A 569 7.68 -21.94 4.10
CA LEU A 569 7.82 -22.82 5.26
C LEU A 569 8.55 -22.17 6.43
N PRO A 570 9.72 -21.53 6.25
CA PRO A 570 10.44 -20.96 7.37
C PRO A 570 9.64 -19.92 8.15
N LEU A 571 8.91 -19.05 7.45
CA LEU A 571 8.09 -18.03 8.13
C LEU A 571 6.83 -18.63 8.74
N MET A 572 6.17 -19.56 8.06
CA MET A 572 4.97 -20.22 8.58
C MET A 572 5.26 -20.99 9.87
N ILE A 573 6.41 -21.66 9.97
CA ILE A 573 6.84 -22.36 11.19
C ILE A 573 7.09 -21.34 12.32
N TRP A 574 7.75 -20.21 12.02
CA TRP A 574 7.92 -19.14 13.00
C TRP A 574 6.58 -18.62 13.50
N TRP A 575 5.64 -18.32 12.59
CA TRP A 575 4.32 -17.81 12.97
C TRP A 575 3.49 -18.85 13.72
N ALA A 576 3.70 -20.15 13.45
CA ALA A 576 3.05 -21.21 14.21
C ALA A 576 3.54 -21.26 15.67
N LEU A 577 4.84 -21.11 15.90
CA LEU A 577 5.41 -21.05 17.26
C LEU A 577 5.01 -19.76 17.98
N GLU A 578 5.12 -18.64 17.29
CA GLU A 578 4.96 -17.30 17.86
C GLU A 578 3.54 -17.04 18.36
N GLU A 579 2.52 -17.59 17.71
CA GLU A 579 1.12 -17.44 18.12
C GLU A 579 0.87 -17.92 19.56
N HIS A 580 1.57 -18.99 20.00
CA HIS A 580 1.42 -19.56 21.33
C HIS A 580 2.21 -18.83 22.43
N VAL A 581 3.11 -17.90 22.07
CA VAL A 581 3.96 -17.21 23.08
C VAL A 581 3.15 -16.36 24.06
N ALA A 582 2.01 -15.84 23.61
CA ALA A 582 1.20 -14.94 24.42
C ALA A 582 0.44 -15.67 25.54
N GLU A 583 -0.09 -16.85 25.24
CA GLU A 583 -0.97 -17.63 26.13
C GLU A 583 -0.20 -18.75 26.84
N ASP A 584 0.66 -19.47 26.11
CA ASP A 584 1.31 -20.71 26.56
C ASP A 584 2.85 -20.58 26.56
N ARG A 585 3.31 -19.46 27.15
CA ARG A 585 4.74 -19.06 27.13
C ARG A 585 5.65 -20.12 27.75
N GLN A 586 5.23 -20.73 28.84
CA GLN A 586 6.06 -21.71 29.56
C GLN A 586 6.33 -22.92 28.68
N GLU A 587 5.30 -23.46 28.07
CA GLU A 587 5.36 -24.58 27.12
C GLU A 587 6.25 -24.27 25.92
N VAL A 588 6.18 -23.03 25.41
CA VAL A 588 7.06 -22.58 24.32
C VAL A 588 8.53 -22.53 24.78
N LEU A 589 8.82 -22.07 25.98
CA LEU A 589 10.19 -22.05 26.52
C LEU A 589 10.74 -23.45 26.78
N GLU A 590 9.93 -24.39 27.23
CA GLU A 590 10.30 -25.79 27.47
C GLU A 590 10.74 -26.49 26.18
N LEU A 591 10.20 -26.12 25.04
CA LEU A 591 10.69 -26.62 23.74
C LEU A 591 12.17 -26.26 23.48
N PHE A 592 12.67 -25.21 24.13
CA PHE A 592 14.02 -24.67 23.94
C PHE A 592 14.88 -24.79 25.20
N ASP A 593 14.73 -25.87 25.96
CA ASP A 593 15.63 -26.16 27.07
C ASP A 593 17.07 -26.36 26.59
N THR A 594 18.02 -26.44 27.52
CA THR A 594 19.46 -26.54 27.21
C THR A 594 19.81 -27.77 26.37
N ASN A 595 19.06 -28.86 26.51
CA ASN A 595 19.29 -30.14 25.82
C ASN A 595 18.40 -30.31 24.56
N SER A 596 17.58 -29.37 24.26
CA SER A 596 16.60 -29.48 23.17
C SER A 596 17.25 -29.85 21.82
N PRO A 597 16.70 -30.85 21.11
CA PRO A 597 17.15 -31.17 19.75
C PRO A 597 16.91 -30.03 18.74
N LEU A 598 16.01 -29.09 19.03
CA LEU A 598 15.72 -27.95 18.17
C LEU A 598 16.93 -27.04 17.96
N TRP A 599 17.85 -26.95 18.95
CA TRP A 599 19.10 -26.20 18.79
C TRP A 599 20.05 -26.77 17.74
N LYS A 600 19.85 -28.05 17.32
CA LYS A 600 20.68 -28.73 16.33
C LYS A 600 20.14 -28.58 14.89
N THR A 601 18.92 -28.15 14.74
CA THR A 601 18.26 -27.98 13.43
C THR A 601 18.32 -26.50 12.99
N SER A 602 18.28 -26.24 11.68
CA SER A 602 18.34 -24.87 11.13
C SER A 602 17.11 -24.05 11.51
N ASP A 603 15.93 -24.63 11.39
CA ASP A 603 14.68 -23.93 11.67
C ASP A 603 14.38 -23.82 13.16
N GLY A 604 14.74 -24.82 13.95
CA GLY A 604 14.66 -24.73 15.41
C GLY A 604 15.58 -23.64 15.96
N LEU A 605 16.87 -23.64 15.58
CA LEU A 605 17.80 -22.58 15.97
C LEU A 605 17.29 -21.19 15.53
N ARG A 606 16.82 -21.07 14.29
CA ARG A 606 16.25 -19.81 13.77
C ARG A 606 15.06 -19.34 14.61
N CYS A 607 14.13 -20.23 14.92
CA CYS A 607 12.95 -19.92 15.74
C CYS A 607 13.33 -19.54 17.16
N GLY A 608 14.26 -20.26 17.82
CA GLY A 608 14.76 -19.91 19.15
C GLY A 608 15.44 -18.53 19.18
N LEU A 609 16.21 -18.18 18.15
CA LEU A 609 16.82 -16.86 18.03
C LEU A 609 15.78 -15.74 17.76
N LEU A 610 14.75 -16.02 16.99
CA LEU A 610 13.63 -15.09 16.79
C LEU A 610 12.82 -14.93 18.08
N LEU A 611 12.69 -15.99 18.87
CA LEU A 611 12.02 -15.94 20.16
C LEU A 611 12.77 -15.02 21.15
N VAL A 612 14.11 -15.04 21.19
CA VAL A 612 14.91 -14.05 21.96
C VAL A 612 14.53 -12.62 21.55
N ARG A 613 14.48 -12.34 20.26
CA ARG A 613 14.11 -11.02 19.73
C ARG A 613 12.69 -10.64 20.13
N ARG A 614 11.75 -11.56 20.01
CA ARG A 614 10.33 -11.37 20.30
C ARG A 614 10.09 -11.06 21.78
N LEU A 615 10.72 -11.84 22.69
CA LEU A 615 10.62 -11.64 24.14
C LEU A 615 11.22 -10.29 24.57
N ALA A 616 12.36 -9.91 23.99
CA ALA A 616 12.96 -8.59 24.23
C ALA A 616 12.08 -7.44 23.70
N ALA A 617 11.40 -7.64 22.57
CA ALA A 617 10.55 -6.63 21.96
C ALA A 617 9.21 -6.40 22.68
N GLU A 618 8.75 -7.32 23.50
CA GLU A 618 7.55 -7.11 24.32
C GLU A 618 7.70 -5.91 25.25
N GLY A 619 8.87 -5.72 25.84
CA GLY A 619 9.11 -4.65 26.78
C GLY A 619 8.37 -4.85 28.10
N THR A 620 8.02 -6.08 28.47
CA THR A 620 7.39 -6.45 29.73
C THR A 620 8.41 -7.13 30.64
N ARG A 621 8.20 -7.06 31.96
CA ARG A 621 9.05 -7.75 32.94
C ARG A 621 9.11 -9.25 32.64
N SER A 622 7.96 -9.88 32.45
CA SER A 622 7.87 -11.31 32.12
C SER A 622 8.58 -11.65 30.80
N GLY A 623 8.48 -10.79 29.78
CA GLY A 623 9.21 -10.97 28.53
C GLY A 623 10.72 -10.92 28.71
N TYR A 624 11.23 -9.97 29.49
CA TYR A 624 12.66 -9.86 29.79
C TYR A 624 13.20 -11.04 30.62
N ASP A 625 12.47 -11.51 31.64
CA ASP A 625 12.85 -12.65 32.45
C ASP A 625 12.87 -13.94 31.63
N SER A 626 11.85 -14.15 30.79
CA SER A 626 11.80 -15.25 29.81
C SER A 626 12.95 -15.18 28.81
N CYS A 627 13.31 -13.96 28.36
CA CYS A 627 14.45 -13.76 27.48
C CYS A 627 15.78 -14.18 28.13
N VAL A 628 15.99 -13.86 29.42
CA VAL A 628 17.18 -14.27 30.17
C VAL A 628 17.25 -15.80 30.31
N THR A 629 16.11 -16.43 30.62
CA THR A 629 15.99 -17.90 30.69
C THR A 629 16.37 -18.54 29.35
N LEU A 630 15.81 -18.05 28.27
CA LEU A 630 16.08 -18.57 26.91
C LEU A 630 17.56 -18.36 26.52
N LEU A 631 18.14 -17.18 26.82
CA LEU A 631 19.56 -16.89 26.54
C LEU A 631 20.52 -17.84 27.25
N ALA A 632 20.18 -18.33 28.45
CA ALA A 632 20.96 -19.32 29.16
C ALA A 632 21.00 -20.68 28.44
N SER A 633 19.91 -21.06 27.75
CA SER A 633 19.77 -22.30 26.99
C SER A 633 20.40 -22.25 25.59
N VAL A 634 20.72 -21.05 25.06
CA VAL A 634 21.31 -20.90 23.72
C VAL A 634 22.71 -21.53 23.65
N PRO A 635 22.99 -22.42 22.67
CA PRO A 635 24.33 -23.03 22.52
C PRO A 635 25.44 -21.99 22.37
N GLN A 636 26.59 -22.24 22.92
CA GLN A 636 27.73 -21.30 22.96
C GLN A 636 28.11 -20.76 21.59
N ARG A 637 28.09 -21.61 20.55
CA ARG A 637 28.35 -21.22 19.16
C ARG A 637 27.38 -20.17 18.59
N SER A 638 26.16 -20.05 19.13
CA SER A 638 25.08 -19.18 18.65
C SER A 638 24.85 -17.96 19.55
N ARG A 639 25.57 -17.83 20.67
CA ARG A 639 25.38 -16.73 21.65
C ARG A 639 25.55 -15.34 21.02
N GLY A 640 26.54 -15.16 20.16
CA GLY A 640 26.74 -13.88 19.48
C GLY A 640 25.58 -13.48 18.58
N GLU A 641 24.89 -14.44 17.94
CA GLU A 641 23.69 -14.15 17.17
C GLU A 641 22.48 -13.87 18.09
N ALA A 642 22.36 -14.61 19.20
CA ALA A 642 21.32 -14.36 20.19
C ALA A 642 21.43 -12.94 20.79
N ASP A 643 22.65 -12.49 21.10
CA ASP A 643 22.91 -11.12 21.55
C ASP A 643 22.50 -10.07 20.52
N ARG A 644 22.75 -10.32 19.23
CA ARG A 644 22.25 -9.43 18.16
C ARG A 644 20.72 -9.40 18.10
N ARG A 645 20.07 -10.56 18.30
CA ARG A 645 18.59 -10.66 18.32
C ARG A 645 18.00 -9.96 19.55
N LEU A 646 18.63 -10.10 20.71
CA LEU A 646 18.28 -9.34 21.91
C LEU A 646 18.29 -7.83 21.63
N ALA A 647 19.38 -7.31 21.09
CA ALA A 647 19.47 -5.89 20.81
C ALA A 647 18.44 -5.41 19.79
N GLN A 648 18.18 -6.20 18.74
CA GLN A 648 17.13 -5.92 17.78
C GLN A 648 15.75 -5.79 18.46
N GLY A 649 15.42 -6.73 19.35
CA GLY A 649 14.15 -6.68 20.09
C GLY A 649 14.03 -5.45 20.98
N LEU A 650 15.08 -5.11 21.73
CA LEU A 650 15.13 -3.91 22.56
C LEU A 650 14.99 -2.62 21.72
N GLU A 651 15.65 -2.57 20.55
CA GLU A 651 15.49 -1.44 19.62
C GLU A 651 14.07 -1.31 19.08
N GLU A 652 13.44 -2.40 18.74
CA GLU A 652 12.04 -2.41 18.29
C GLU A 652 11.12 -1.86 19.36
N ARG A 653 11.30 -2.28 20.60
CA ARG A 653 10.55 -1.75 21.73
C ARG A 653 10.78 -0.24 21.89
N ALA A 654 12.04 0.20 21.88
CA ALA A 654 12.38 1.62 22.07
C ALA A 654 11.85 2.52 20.94
N ASN A 655 11.81 1.99 19.72
CA ASN A 655 11.35 2.74 18.55
C ASN A 655 9.82 2.70 18.36
N GLY A 656 9.09 2.00 19.25
CA GLY A 656 7.72 1.56 18.98
C GLY A 656 7.74 0.49 17.89
N LEU A 657 7.02 -0.59 18.03
CA LEU A 657 6.92 -1.70 17.05
C LEU A 657 6.34 -1.23 15.69
N THR A 658 6.90 -0.17 15.13
CA THR A 658 6.41 0.45 13.90
C THR A 658 7.07 -0.22 12.70
N GLY A 659 6.36 -1.16 12.12
CA GLY A 659 6.51 -1.42 10.70
C GLY A 659 7.79 -2.10 10.26
N LEU A 660 8.16 -3.21 10.85
CA LEU A 660 9.17 -4.13 10.30
C LEU A 660 8.76 -4.77 8.97
N GLY A 661 7.57 -4.43 8.47
CA GLY A 661 7.06 -4.87 7.17
C GLY A 661 7.27 -3.91 6.00
N THR A 662 7.85 -2.72 6.22
CA THR A 662 7.97 -1.69 5.17
C THR A 662 9.28 -1.74 4.39
N GLY A 663 9.91 -2.88 4.26
CA GLY A 663 10.95 -3.13 3.26
C GLY A 663 10.37 -3.13 1.84
N GLY A 664 9.40 -2.27 1.57
CA GLY A 664 8.73 -2.16 0.28
C GLY A 664 9.48 -1.25 -0.68
N LEU A 665 9.38 -1.53 -1.95
CA LEU A 665 9.96 -0.88 -3.12
C LEU A 665 9.76 0.66 -3.19
N PHE A 666 9.01 1.26 -2.28
CA PHE A 666 8.61 2.67 -2.28
C PHE A 666 9.06 3.47 -1.06
N ASN A 667 10.03 2.98 -0.29
CA ASN A 667 10.65 3.79 0.80
C ASN A 667 11.42 5.04 0.30
N ARG A 668 11.30 5.40 -0.97
CA ARG A 668 11.85 6.65 -1.54
C ARG A 668 11.07 7.91 -1.17
N PHE A 669 9.90 7.78 -0.56
CA PHE A 669 9.11 8.93 -0.09
C PHE A 669 9.21 9.05 1.43
N GLY A 670 10.37 9.50 1.87
CA GLY A 670 10.77 10.04 3.16
C GLY A 670 9.78 9.96 4.33
N THR A 671 10.03 9.04 5.28
CA THR A 671 9.85 9.41 6.68
C THR A 671 10.90 10.47 6.98
N SER A 672 10.51 11.67 7.43
CA SER A 672 11.43 12.73 7.72
C SER A 672 12.52 12.21 8.67
N GLU A 673 13.81 12.55 8.41
CA GLU A 673 14.94 12.22 9.29
C GLU A 673 14.67 12.61 10.76
N ALA A 674 13.89 13.65 11.00
CA ALA A 674 13.46 14.08 12.33
C ALA A 674 12.62 13.03 13.07
N SER A 675 11.75 12.26 12.36
CA SER A 675 10.99 11.18 13.00
C SER A 675 11.85 9.94 13.24
N ALA A 676 12.82 9.67 12.38
CA ALA A 676 13.81 8.62 12.59
C ALA A 676 14.76 8.94 13.74
N LEU A 677 15.15 10.21 13.90
CA LEU A 677 16.03 10.66 14.98
C LEU A 677 15.32 10.61 16.35
N LYS A 678 14.05 11.03 16.43
CA LYS A 678 13.24 10.91 17.67
C LYS A 678 13.06 9.46 18.14
N ARG A 679 13.03 8.48 17.23
CA ARG A 679 12.88 7.06 17.55
C ARG A 679 14.15 6.42 18.08
N ARG A 680 15.33 6.84 17.59
CA ARG A 680 16.64 6.31 18.02
C ARG A 680 17.09 6.74 19.41
N THR A 681 16.39 7.67 20.07
CA THR A 681 16.82 8.26 21.35
C THR A 681 16.07 7.75 22.56
N ARG A 682 15.18 6.75 22.43
CA ARG A 682 14.50 6.17 23.58
C ARG A 682 15.44 5.26 24.39
N ARG A 683 15.39 5.46 25.72
CA ARG A 683 16.14 4.70 26.72
C ARG A 683 15.39 3.40 27.04
N PHE A 684 16.11 2.45 27.61
CA PHE A 684 15.54 1.22 28.14
C PHE A 684 15.48 1.33 29.67
N ASP A 685 14.63 2.20 30.18
CA ASP A 685 14.60 2.56 31.61
C ASP A 685 13.96 1.47 32.52
N GLU A 686 13.40 0.38 31.96
CA GLU A 686 12.60 -0.61 32.67
C GLU A 686 13.11 -2.06 32.50
N LEU A 687 14.41 -2.26 32.35
CA LEU A 687 14.97 -3.61 32.26
C LEU A 687 14.93 -4.32 33.61
N THR A 688 14.66 -5.64 33.59
CA THR A 688 14.81 -6.47 34.80
C THR A 688 16.29 -6.58 35.24
N PRO A 689 16.55 -6.78 36.53
CA PRO A 689 17.95 -6.94 37.05
C PRO A 689 18.75 -8.00 36.29
N GLY A 690 18.13 -9.13 35.96
CA GLY A 690 18.79 -10.23 35.23
C GLY A 690 19.22 -9.81 33.83
N LEU A 691 18.35 -9.09 33.07
CA LEU A 691 18.67 -8.62 31.72
C LEU A 691 19.71 -7.49 31.75
N ALA A 692 19.58 -6.57 32.70
CA ALA A 692 20.56 -5.50 32.89
C ALA A 692 21.95 -6.07 33.24
N ASP A 693 22.04 -7.09 34.08
CA ASP A 693 23.28 -7.79 34.44
C ASP A 693 23.90 -8.53 33.24
N HIS A 694 23.07 -9.19 32.44
CA HIS A 694 23.53 -9.82 31.18
C HIS A 694 24.21 -8.79 30.26
N ILE A 695 23.55 -7.65 30.01
CA ILE A 695 24.10 -6.58 29.16
C ILE A 695 25.36 -5.99 29.74
N ARG A 696 25.43 -5.77 31.08
CA ARG A 696 26.60 -5.25 31.76
C ARG A 696 27.78 -6.17 31.58
N LYS A 697 27.64 -7.49 31.88
CA LYS A 697 28.71 -8.50 31.73
C LYS A 697 29.24 -8.57 30.31
N ARG A 698 28.34 -8.52 29.30
CA ARG A 698 28.74 -8.54 27.88
C ARG A 698 29.52 -7.27 27.48
N TRP A 699 29.12 -6.09 27.98
CA TRP A 699 29.83 -4.86 27.76
C TRP A 699 31.20 -4.82 28.43
N GLU A 700 31.30 -5.23 29.70
CA GLU A 700 32.54 -5.28 30.46
C GLU A 700 33.60 -6.17 29.82
N ALA A 701 33.20 -7.28 29.19
CA ALA A 701 34.06 -8.16 28.44
C ALA A 701 34.65 -7.52 27.15
N GLY A 702 34.07 -6.39 26.66
CA GLY A 702 34.59 -5.70 25.49
C GLY A 702 34.09 -4.25 25.43
N ARG A 703 34.62 -3.39 26.32
CA ARG A 703 34.12 -1.99 26.52
C ARG A 703 34.17 -1.10 25.28
N ASP A 704 35.09 -1.31 24.36
CA ASP A 704 35.21 -0.55 23.11
C ASP A 704 34.45 -1.18 21.95
N ASN A 705 33.83 -2.33 22.13
CA ASN A 705 32.94 -2.93 21.14
C ASN A 705 31.75 -1.98 20.86
N THR A 706 31.60 -1.58 19.62
CA THR A 706 30.61 -0.56 19.21
C THR A 706 29.17 -0.97 19.55
N PHE A 707 28.83 -2.23 19.38
CA PHE A 707 27.53 -2.79 19.67
C PHE A 707 27.18 -2.77 21.16
N TRP A 708 28.07 -3.34 22.00
CA TRP A 708 27.83 -3.41 23.43
C TRP A 708 27.92 -2.05 24.11
N SER A 709 28.80 -1.16 23.64
CA SER A 709 28.86 0.22 24.13
C SER A 709 27.57 0.99 23.87
N ASP A 710 27.01 0.85 22.68
CA ASP A 710 25.72 1.51 22.33
C ASP A 710 24.60 0.98 23.25
N LEU A 711 24.51 -0.34 23.39
CA LEU A 711 23.48 -0.99 24.22
C LEU A 711 23.66 -0.65 25.73
N ALA A 712 24.88 -0.71 26.27
CA ALA A 712 25.16 -0.35 27.67
C ALA A 712 24.81 1.14 27.95
N MET A 713 25.14 2.02 27.04
CA MET A 713 24.78 3.47 27.15
C MET A 713 23.27 3.68 27.17
N ARG A 714 22.54 2.97 26.32
CA ARG A 714 21.05 3.04 26.25
C ARG A 714 20.40 2.49 27.51
N CYS A 715 20.96 1.43 28.09
CA CYS A 715 20.49 0.79 29.34
C CYS A 715 21.00 1.47 30.59
N ARG A 716 21.84 2.50 30.50
CA ARG A 716 22.54 3.13 31.63
C ARG A 716 23.28 2.15 32.50
N SER A 717 23.91 1.12 31.91
CA SER A 717 24.73 0.16 32.65
C SER A 717 25.74 0.89 33.50
N THR A 718 25.96 0.38 34.75
CA THR A 718 26.83 0.99 35.71
C THR A 718 28.22 1.29 35.12
N GLY A 719 28.66 2.52 35.24
CA GLY A 719 29.95 2.99 34.71
C GLY A 719 30.03 3.33 33.24
N SER A 720 29.01 2.97 32.40
CA SER A 720 29.08 3.20 30.95
C SER A 720 29.16 4.67 30.57
N HIS A 721 28.37 5.54 31.20
CA HIS A 721 28.40 6.99 30.95
C HIS A 721 29.71 7.62 31.47
N ARG A 722 30.26 7.17 32.60
CA ARG A 722 31.56 7.62 33.10
C ARG A 722 32.66 7.23 32.11
N TYR A 723 32.67 5.98 31.67
CA TYR A 723 33.61 5.51 30.65
C TYR A 723 33.54 6.35 29.36
N ALA A 724 32.33 6.61 28.87
CA ALA A 724 32.13 7.45 27.67
C ALA A 724 32.75 8.87 27.84
N ARG A 725 32.59 9.49 29.02
CA ARG A 725 33.18 10.80 29.33
C ARG A 725 34.73 10.77 29.32
N THR A 726 35.33 9.73 29.84
CA THR A 726 36.79 9.57 29.77
C THR A 726 37.27 9.43 28.35
N ARG A 727 36.54 8.71 27.50
CA ARG A 727 36.90 8.52 26.09
C ARG A 727 36.73 9.80 25.25
N VAL A 728 35.74 10.66 25.57
CA VAL A 728 35.63 11.97 24.94
C VAL A 728 36.81 12.90 25.33
N ALA A 729 37.23 12.83 26.59
CA ALA A 729 38.29 13.69 27.13
C ALA A 729 39.71 13.28 26.67
N ASP A 730 39.89 12.05 26.23
CA ASP A 730 41.18 11.53 25.80
C ASP A 730 41.60 12.06 24.44
N ALA A 731 42.47 13.09 24.43
CA ALA A 731 42.98 13.71 23.22
C ALA A 731 43.86 12.77 22.36
N GLY A 732 44.42 11.70 22.91
CA GLY A 732 45.18 10.69 22.18
C GLY A 732 44.34 9.79 21.28
N LEU A 733 43.01 9.82 21.44
CA LEU A 733 42.12 9.04 20.58
C LEU A 733 41.81 9.74 19.25
N PRO A 734 41.58 8.96 18.17
CA PRO A 734 41.10 9.51 16.90
C PRO A 734 39.84 10.37 17.07
N ALA A 735 39.78 11.50 16.35
CA ALA A 735 38.66 12.44 16.41
C ALA A 735 37.30 11.77 16.19
N ALA A 736 37.22 10.82 15.23
CA ALA A 736 36.01 10.04 14.96
C ALA A 736 35.56 9.18 16.17
N THR A 737 36.51 8.64 16.96
CA THR A 737 36.22 7.87 18.18
C THR A 737 35.67 8.79 19.28
N ARG A 738 36.29 9.94 19.51
CA ARG A 738 35.83 10.97 20.47
C ARG A 738 34.45 11.47 20.09
N ALA A 739 34.24 11.79 18.83
CA ALA A 739 32.94 12.23 18.28
C ALA A 739 31.85 11.16 18.45
N ARG A 740 32.20 9.86 18.23
CA ARG A 740 31.27 8.74 18.48
C ARG A 740 30.80 8.70 19.95
N TRP A 741 31.73 8.79 20.92
CA TRP A 741 31.35 8.76 22.33
C TRP A 741 30.55 10.01 22.74
N LEU A 742 30.87 11.18 22.24
CA LEU A 742 30.10 12.40 22.46
C LEU A 742 28.68 12.26 21.87
N ARG A 743 28.57 11.64 20.69
CA ARG A 743 27.27 11.31 20.09
C ARG A 743 26.45 10.36 20.98
N LEU A 744 27.04 9.30 21.54
CA LEU A 744 26.35 8.37 22.44
C LEU A 744 25.89 9.07 23.71
N LEU A 745 26.74 9.90 24.32
CA LEU A 745 26.37 10.72 25.47
C LEU A 745 25.22 11.67 25.12
N ARG A 746 25.27 12.32 23.95
CA ARG A 746 24.17 13.16 23.47
C ARG A 746 22.89 12.36 23.28
N GLN A 747 22.98 11.15 22.71
CA GLN A 747 21.79 10.34 22.41
C GLN A 747 21.13 9.77 23.67
N TYR A 748 21.90 9.31 24.64
CA TYR A 748 21.42 8.53 25.77
C TYR A 748 21.67 9.20 27.14
N GLY A 749 22.45 10.25 27.21
CA GLY A 749 22.69 11.08 28.38
C GLY A 749 21.55 12.05 28.69
N ASP A 750 21.70 12.77 29.76
CA ASP A 750 20.80 13.84 30.20
C ASP A 750 21.42 15.24 29.96
N ALA A 751 20.79 16.27 30.46
CA ALA A 751 21.28 17.64 30.35
C ALA A 751 22.68 17.83 31.01
N ASP A 752 23.12 16.93 31.86
CA ASP A 752 24.46 16.87 32.44
C ASP A 752 25.59 16.69 31.40
N VAL A 753 25.21 16.38 30.14
CA VAL A 753 26.13 16.33 28.98
C VAL A 753 26.41 17.73 28.39
N LEU A 754 25.55 18.72 28.67
CA LEU A 754 25.66 20.08 28.11
C LEU A 754 27.04 20.73 28.33
N PRO A 755 27.67 20.63 29.52
CA PRO A 755 29.02 21.20 29.73
C PRO A 755 30.08 20.62 28.78
N LEU A 756 29.94 19.38 28.33
CA LEU A 756 30.85 18.83 27.31
C LEU A 756 30.60 19.48 25.94
N GLY A 757 29.33 19.74 25.60
CA GLY A 757 28.97 20.47 24.41
C GLY A 757 29.61 21.87 24.37
N VAL A 758 29.46 22.61 25.46
CA VAL A 758 30.07 23.97 25.61
C VAL A 758 31.60 23.86 25.57
N LYS A 759 32.20 22.87 26.27
CA LYS A 759 33.65 22.66 26.32
C LYS A 759 34.25 22.40 24.95
N TYR A 760 33.64 21.55 24.14
CA TYR A 760 34.18 21.09 22.85
C TYR A 760 33.60 21.82 21.63
N PHE A 761 32.69 22.76 21.81
CA PHE A 761 32.29 23.73 20.77
C PHE A 761 33.23 24.95 20.81
N ARG A 762 34.50 24.78 20.41
CA ARG A 762 35.53 25.80 20.41
C ARG A 762 36.40 25.67 19.17
N ALA A 763 37.00 26.80 18.76
CA ALA A 763 38.00 26.82 17.69
C ALA A 763 39.18 25.90 18.05
N GLY A 764 39.68 25.13 17.09
CA GLY A 764 40.80 24.18 17.27
C GLY A 764 40.42 22.72 17.53
N GLU A 765 39.15 22.41 17.85
CA GLU A 765 38.72 21.03 17.92
C GLU A 765 38.54 20.44 16.50
N PRO A 766 38.84 19.16 16.32
CA PRO A 766 38.57 18.45 15.06
C PRO A 766 37.09 18.59 14.61
N LEU A 767 36.87 18.70 13.30
CA LEU A 767 35.55 18.96 12.71
C LEU A 767 34.45 18.01 13.19
N GLU A 768 34.79 16.72 13.35
CA GLU A 768 33.84 15.69 13.79
C GLU A 768 33.42 15.90 15.26
N VAL A 769 34.35 16.31 16.12
CA VAL A 769 34.10 16.61 17.54
C VAL A 769 33.26 17.87 17.65
N LEU A 770 33.67 18.93 16.92
CA LEU A 770 32.97 20.22 16.86
C LEU A 770 31.50 20.02 16.40
N ALA A 771 31.30 19.20 15.36
CA ALA A 771 29.97 18.85 14.87
C ALA A 771 29.08 18.21 15.95
N GLN A 772 29.63 17.25 16.73
CA GLN A 772 28.88 16.61 17.81
C GLN A 772 28.66 17.53 19.01
N ALA A 773 29.61 18.40 19.32
CA ALA A 773 29.45 19.42 20.36
C ALA A 773 28.30 20.39 20.01
N MET A 774 28.26 20.88 18.78
CA MET A 774 27.14 21.67 18.26
C MET A 774 25.78 20.95 18.38
N GLU A 775 25.74 19.65 18.10
CA GLU A 775 24.54 18.83 18.26
C GLU A 775 24.13 18.64 19.74
N VAL A 776 25.08 18.61 20.68
CA VAL A 776 24.81 18.61 22.13
C VAL A 776 24.18 19.93 22.55
N LEU A 777 24.71 21.07 22.10
CA LEU A 777 24.13 22.40 22.32
C LEU A 777 22.69 22.44 21.76
N GLY A 778 22.47 21.93 20.53
CA GLY A 778 21.14 21.88 19.92
C GLY A 778 20.12 21.02 20.64
N ARG A 779 20.58 19.99 21.39
CA ARG A 779 19.69 19.06 22.10
C ARG A 779 19.38 19.51 23.53
N PHE A 780 20.37 19.98 24.26
CA PHE A 780 20.28 20.24 25.69
C PHE A 780 20.43 21.71 26.05
N GLY A 781 20.98 22.50 25.11
CA GLY A 781 21.22 23.93 25.31
C GLY A 781 19.93 24.73 25.39
N LYS A 782 19.97 25.75 26.21
CA LYS A 782 19.01 26.84 26.26
C LYS A 782 19.36 27.88 25.21
N GLN A 783 18.56 28.93 25.11
CA GLN A 783 18.77 30.00 24.16
C GLN A 783 20.19 30.62 24.23
N GLN A 784 20.71 30.84 25.43
CA GLN A 784 22.09 31.38 25.64
C GLN A 784 23.16 30.44 25.03
N ASP A 785 22.99 29.15 25.16
CA ASP A 785 23.91 28.13 24.65
C ASP A 785 23.88 28.08 23.11
N LEU A 786 22.67 28.20 22.54
CA LEU A 786 22.48 28.32 21.08
C LEU A 786 23.05 29.66 20.54
N GLY A 787 23.10 30.70 21.36
CA GLY A 787 23.76 31.95 21.06
C GLY A 787 25.24 31.78 20.69
N LEU A 788 25.94 30.82 21.29
CA LEU A 788 27.31 30.46 20.94
C LEU A 788 27.42 30.03 19.47
N ILE A 789 26.44 29.24 18.97
CA ILE A 789 26.42 28.82 17.56
C ILE A 789 26.28 30.03 16.62
N VAL A 790 25.43 30.97 17.00
CA VAL A 790 25.21 32.20 16.21
C VAL A 790 26.46 33.12 16.23
N ALA A 791 27.08 33.31 17.41
CA ALA A 791 28.27 34.11 17.56
C ALA A 791 29.45 33.58 16.72
N ASP A 792 29.65 32.28 16.68
CA ASP A 792 30.75 31.68 15.91
C ASP A 792 30.35 31.28 14.46
N TYR A 793 29.11 31.52 14.04
CA TYR A 793 28.62 31.14 12.71
C TYR A 793 29.53 31.62 11.54
N PRO A 794 30.05 32.88 11.51
CA PRO A 794 30.93 33.30 10.43
C PRO A 794 32.24 32.52 10.33
N LYS A 795 32.70 31.92 11.46
CA LYS A 795 33.95 31.14 11.55
C LYS A 795 33.74 29.66 11.26
N LEU A 796 32.47 29.15 11.27
CA LEU A 796 32.19 27.74 11.07
C LEU A 796 32.57 27.29 9.66
N ALA A 797 33.07 26.05 9.56
CA ALA A 797 33.28 25.39 8.28
C ALA A 797 31.98 25.34 7.47
N GLY A 798 32.11 25.49 6.15
CA GLY A 798 30.96 25.55 5.25
C GLY A 798 29.97 24.37 5.40
N SER A 799 30.48 23.17 5.68
CA SER A 799 29.68 21.94 5.91
C SER A 799 28.81 22.01 7.17
N LEU A 800 29.18 22.79 8.19
CA LEU A 800 28.40 22.89 9.44
C LEU A 800 27.36 24.02 9.39
N ARG A 801 27.52 25.01 8.50
CA ARG A 801 26.64 26.18 8.44
C ARG A 801 25.16 25.89 8.22
N PRO A 802 24.73 24.96 7.33
CA PRO A 802 23.32 24.66 7.18
C PRO A 802 22.70 24.12 8.46
N ARG A 803 23.42 23.27 9.17
CA ARG A 803 22.93 22.68 10.44
C ARG A 803 22.94 23.73 11.57
N ALA A 804 23.94 24.58 11.63
CA ALA A 804 24.00 25.71 12.57
C ALA A 804 22.79 26.64 12.39
N ARG A 805 22.41 26.97 11.13
CA ARG A 805 21.22 27.77 10.84
C ARG A 805 19.95 27.03 11.30
N GLN A 806 19.81 25.75 11.00
CA GLN A 806 18.66 24.98 11.42
C GLN A 806 18.46 25.02 12.94
N LEU A 807 19.53 24.92 13.73
CA LEU A 807 19.49 25.01 15.19
C LEU A 807 19.14 26.44 15.64
N ALA A 808 19.79 27.47 15.08
CA ALA A 808 19.51 28.86 15.39
C ALA A 808 18.06 29.28 15.06
N PHE A 809 17.51 28.79 13.96
CA PHE A 809 16.17 29.11 13.51
C PHE A 809 15.06 28.38 14.31
N GLY A 810 15.41 27.43 15.16
CA GLY A 810 14.48 26.76 16.07
C GLY A 810 13.90 27.68 17.16
N HIS A 811 14.55 28.83 17.46
CA HIS A 811 14.11 29.78 18.48
C HIS A 811 14.06 31.21 17.93
N PRO A 812 13.01 32.01 18.25
CA PRO A 812 12.82 33.34 17.67
C PRO A 812 14.02 34.28 17.88
N GLN A 813 14.63 34.26 19.06
CA GLN A 813 15.73 35.21 19.40
C GLN A 813 17.05 34.80 18.74
N THR A 814 17.40 33.52 18.69
CA THR A 814 18.60 33.09 17.94
C THR A 814 18.40 33.22 16.43
N ALA A 815 17.17 33.06 15.96
CA ALA A 815 16.78 33.34 14.59
C ALA A 815 16.94 34.82 14.25
N LEU A 816 16.49 35.71 15.14
CA LEU A 816 16.67 37.15 15.00
C LEU A 816 18.16 37.50 14.95
N ALA A 817 18.94 37.03 15.91
CA ALA A 817 20.39 37.27 15.93
C ALA A 817 21.09 36.77 14.65
N MET A 818 20.64 35.61 14.09
CA MET A 818 21.16 35.10 12.82
C MET A 818 20.79 36.02 11.63
N LEU A 819 19.55 36.54 11.57
CA LEU A 819 19.14 37.47 10.53
C LEU A 819 19.79 38.83 10.67
N GLU A 820 20.17 39.24 11.88
CA GLU A 820 20.97 40.45 12.11
C GLU A 820 22.42 40.31 11.56
N LEU A 821 23.00 39.06 11.57
CA LEU A 821 24.26 38.81 10.87
C LEU A 821 24.12 39.05 9.35
N VAL A 822 22.94 38.68 8.79
CA VAL A 822 22.64 38.99 7.38
C VAL A 822 22.49 40.48 7.17
N ASP A 823 21.82 41.17 8.08
CA ASP A 823 21.58 42.61 7.96
C ASP A 823 22.88 43.42 8.04
N ARG A 824 23.85 42.97 8.85
CA ARG A 824 25.20 43.53 8.95
C ARG A 824 26.15 43.06 7.83
N GLY A 825 25.68 42.24 6.87
CA GLY A 825 26.49 41.78 5.74
C GLY A 825 27.48 40.65 6.07
N GLN A 826 27.50 40.14 7.31
CA GLN A 826 28.39 39.05 7.74
C GLN A 826 27.95 37.69 7.19
N VAL A 827 26.68 37.55 6.82
CA VAL A 827 26.10 36.36 6.16
C VAL A 827 25.39 36.78 4.88
N LYS A 828 25.71 36.15 3.76
CA LYS A 828 25.08 36.48 2.48
C LYS A 828 23.64 35.98 2.45
N ALA A 829 22.65 36.85 2.25
CA ALA A 829 21.23 36.52 2.20
C ALA A 829 20.89 35.31 1.27
N LYS A 830 21.59 35.23 0.13
CA LYS A 830 21.40 34.15 -0.85
C LYS A 830 21.74 32.72 -0.35
N THR A 831 22.44 32.61 0.79
CA THR A 831 22.80 31.32 1.39
C THR A 831 21.69 30.71 2.24
N ILE A 832 20.62 31.46 2.51
CA ILE A 832 19.43 31.00 3.25
C ILE A 832 18.35 30.69 2.22
N ASP A 833 17.83 29.47 2.25
CA ASP A 833 16.84 29.04 1.26
C ASP A 833 15.40 29.40 1.68
N VAL A 834 14.45 29.23 0.72
CA VAL A 834 13.04 29.56 0.92
C VAL A 834 12.38 28.65 1.97
N VAL A 835 12.83 27.41 2.11
CA VAL A 835 12.29 26.46 3.09
C VAL A 835 12.68 26.90 4.50
N GLU A 836 13.92 27.35 4.69
CA GLU A 836 14.40 27.91 5.96
C GLU A 836 13.61 29.20 6.33
N LEU A 837 13.37 30.07 5.35
CA LEU A 837 12.62 31.32 5.55
C LEU A 837 11.12 31.04 5.88
N ARG A 838 10.51 30.05 5.28
CA ARG A 838 9.14 29.63 5.64
C ARG A 838 9.07 29.11 7.08
N ALA A 839 10.07 28.37 7.53
CA ALA A 839 10.16 27.93 8.92
C ALA A 839 10.26 29.11 9.89
N LEU A 840 10.99 30.18 9.54
CA LEU A 840 11.07 31.42 10.33
C LEU A 840 9.74 32.17 10.41
N ALA A 841 8.94 32.14 9.33
CA ALA A 841 7.64 32.80 9.29
C ALA A 841 6.63 32.20 10.30
N VAL A 842 6.84 30.96 10.75
CA VAL A 842 6.02 30.29 11.77
C VAL A 842 6.13 30.99 13.13
N HIS A 843 7.26 31.61 13.45
CA HIS A 843 7.49 32.31 14.74
C HIS A 843 6.61 33.55 14.93
N ARG A 844 6.08 34.16 13.85
CA ARG A 844 5.25 35.38 13.88
C ARG A 844 5.84 36.58 14.64
N ASP A 845 7.16 36.60 14.84
CA ASP A 845 7.86 37.76 15.49
C ASP A 845 7.93 38.91 14.48
N PRO A 846 7.40 40.10 14.81
CA PRO A 846 7.39 41.23 13.89
C PRO A 846 8.80 41.66 13.41
N ARG A 847 9.84 41.51 14.25
CA ARG A 847 11.22 41.86 13.93
C ARG A 847 11.79 40.89 12.88
N LEU A 848 11.49 39.57 13.00
CA LEU A 848 11.86 38.59 12.01
C LEU A 848 11.14 38.86 10.67
N VAL A 849 9.84 39.16 10.71
CA VAL A 849 9.06 39.51 9.51
C VAL A 849 9.63 40.73 8.83
N LYS A 850 10.04 41.78 9.59
CA LYS A 850 10.64 42.97 9.05
C LYS A 850 11.97 42.69 8.33
N LEU A 851 12.86 41.88 8.91
CA LEU A 851 14.15 41.51 8.31
C LEU A 851 13.95 40.57 7.10
N ILE A 852 13.02 39.62 7.17
CA ILE A 852 12.68 38.77 6.04
C ILE A 852 12.17 39.62 4.88
N LYS A 853 11.25 40.56 5.14
CA LYS A 853 10.71 41.47 4.11
C LYS A 853 11.80 42.33 3.50
N LYS A 854 12.75 42.82 4.34
CA LYS A 854 13.88 43.66 3.89
C LYS A 854 14.80 42.95 2.91
N HIS A 855 15.15 41.67 3.18
CA HIS A 855 16.22 40.99 2.44
C HIS A 855 15.66 39.99 1.38
N TRP A 856 14.47 39.42 1.57
CA TRP A 856 13.92 38.37 0.69
C TRP A 856 12.52 38.68 0.13
N GLY A 857 11.82 39.68 0.65
CA GLY A 857 10.44 39.98 0.23
C GLY A 857 9.37 39.30 1.07
N ARG A 858 8.17 39.08 0.49
CA ARG A 858 7.07 38.47 1.20
C ARG A 858 7.20 36.94 1.22
N ILE A 859 7.06 36.36 2.39
CA ILE A 859 7.03 34.90 2.58
C ILE A 859 5.88 34.54 3.54
N THR A 860 5.03 33.60 3.17
CA THR A 860 3.92 33.08 3.99
C THR A 860 4.25 31.68 4.53
N ALA A 861 3.70 31.35 5.71
CA ALA A 861 3.95 30.08 6.39
C ALA A 861 3.31 28.86 5.68
N GLY A 862 2.33 29.05 4.81
CA GLY A 862 1.66 27.98 4.07
C GLY A 862 0.79 28.47 2.91
N THR A 863 0.30 27.53 2.12
CA THR A 863 -0.60 27.76 0.99
C THR A 863 -2.04 27.43 1.39
N ALA A 864 -3.04 28.21 0.94
CA ALA A 864 -4.45 28.01 1.26
C ALA A 864 -4.97 26.65 0.74
N GLU A 865 -5.92 26.04 1.48
CA GLU A 865 -6.45 24.68 1.16
C GLU A 865 -7.10 24.60 -0.23
N GLU A 866 -7.80 25.64 -0.67
CA GLU A 866 -8.38 25.70 -2.03
C GLU A 866 -7.31 25.60 -3.13
N LYS A 867 -6.18 26.29 -2.93
CA LYS A 867 -5.04 26.23 -3.86
C LYS A 867 -4.36 24.85 -3.81
N LEU A 868 -4.31 24.22 -2.64
CA LEU A 868 -3.84 22.84 -2.50
C LEU A 868 -4.77 21.84 -3.23
N ALA A 869 -6.07 22.03 -3.19
CA ALA A 869 -7.04 21.24 -3.94
C ALA A 869 -6.81 21.37 -5.45
N THR A 870 -6.61 22.61 -5.93
CA THR A 870 -6.30 22.90 -7.34
C THR A 870 -4.98 22.21 -7.77
N MET A 871 -3.95 22.23 -6.94
CA MET A 871 -2.69 21.54 -7.22
C MET A 871 -2.87 20.02 -7.30
N ARG A 872 -3.71 19.43 -6.42
CA ARG A 872 -4.04 17.99 -6.49
C ARG A 872 -4.71 17.63 -7.83
N ARG A 873 -5.67 18.44 -8.29
CA ARG A 873 -6.34 18.27 -9.58
C ARG A 873 -5.32 18.28 -10.73
N PHE A 874 -4.46 19.30 -10.79
CA PHE A 874 -3.43 19.39 -11.83
C PHE A 874 -2.44 18.22 -11.80
N LYS A 875 -2.05 17.73 -10.62
CA LYS A 875 -1.21 16.53 -10.52
C LYS A 875 -1.88 15.28 -11.11
N ASN A 876 -3.18 15.14 -10.92
CA ASN A 876 -3.94 14.04 -11.48
C ASN A 876 -4.01 14.14 -13.01
N ASP A 877 -4.31 15.34 -13.55
CA ASP A 877 -4.29 15.60 -14.99
C ASP A 877 -2.92 15.33 -15.62
N LEU A 878 -1.82 15.63 -14.90
CA LEU A 878 -0.46 15.37 -15.37
C LEU A 878 -0.11 13.87 -15.36
N ARG A 879 -0.65 13.10 -14.46
CA ARG A 879 -0.44 11.64 -14.39
C ARG A 879 -1.22 10.87 -15.44
N ALA A 880 -2.28 11.47 -15.99
CA ALA A 880 -3.18 10.83 -16.96
C ALA A 880 -2.56 10.64 -18.37
N GLY A 881 -1.34 11.15 -18.61
CA GLY A 881 -0.70 10.97 -19.91
C GLY A 881 0.59 11.77 -20.08
N GLY A 882 1.30 11.57 -21.17
CA GLY A 882 2.51 12.29 -21.54
C GLY A 882 2.22 13.66 -22.17
N GLY A 883 3.16 14.61 -22.01
CA GLY A 883 3.15 15.91 -22.67
C GLY A 883 4.13 15.99 -23.85
N ARG A 884 3.82 16.82 -24.82
CA ARG A 884 4.64 17.07 -26.03
C ARG A 884 5.47 18.34 -25.79
N VAL A 885 6.79 18.18 -25.66
CA VAL A 885 7.72 19.28 -25.32
C VAL A 885 7.64 20.45 -26.30
N GLN A 886 7.49 20.18 -27.62
CA GLN A 886 7.42 21.24 -28.62
C GLN A 886 6.12 22.05 -28.52
N ALA A 887 4.98 21.40 -28.29
CA ALA A 887 3.71 22.09 -28.04
C ALA A 887 3.76 22.90 -26.72
N GLY A 888 4.43 22.35 -25.70
CA GLY A 888 4.67 23.03 -24.42
C GLY A 888 5.54 24.28 -24.56
N ARG A 889 6.51 24.32 -25.49
CA ARG A 889 7.31 25.51 -25.80
C ARG A 889 6.45 26.66 -26.30
N GLU A 890 5.49 26.36 -27.20
CA GLU A 890 4.59 27.39 -27.71
C GLU A 890 3.62 27.91 -26.64
N LEU A 891 3.14 27.01 -25.75
CA LEU A 891 2.35 27.41 -24.57
C LEU A 891 3.17 28.25 -23.59
N PHE A 892 4.43 27.92 -23.37
CA PHE A 892 5.33 28.74 -22.56
C PHE A 892 5.50 30.14 -23.13
N LYS A 893 5.75 30.26 -24.42
CA LYS A 893 5.88 31.57 -25.09
C LYS A 893 4.61 32.41 -24.92
N LYS A 894 3.45 31.78 -25.08
CA LYS A 894 2.15 32.45 -25.01
C LYS A 894 1.80 32.90 -23.58
N HIS A 895 2.03 32.07 -22.55
CA HIS A 895 1.52 32.29 -21.20
C HIS A 895 2.57 32.72 -20.19
N CYS A 896 3.86 32.43 -20.42
CA CYS A 896 4.94 32.65 -19.47
C CYS A 896 6.07 33.52 -20.04
N GLY A 897 6.31 33.42 -21.35
CA GLY A 897 7.46 33.98 -22.06
C GLY A 897 7.51 35.50 -22.09
N ALA A 898 6.38 36.20 -21.89
CA ALA A 898 6.40 37.67 -21.78
C ALA A 898 7.23 38.17 -20.60
N CYS A 899 7.23 37.42 -19.49
CA CYS A 899 7.91 37.79 -18.24
C CYS A 899 9.13 36.92 -17.94
N HIS A 900 9.03 35.61 -18.12
CA HIS A 900 10.05 34.65 -17.74
C HIS A 900 10.96 34.25 -18.90
N LYS A 901 12.24 34.04 -18.58
CA LYS A 901 13.21 33.42 -19.47
C LYS A 901 13.35 31.93 -19.14
N LEU A 902 13.40 31.07 -20.18
CA LEU A 902 13.68 29.65 -20.05
C LEU A 902 14.48 29.16 -21.26
N PHE A 903 15.58 28.44 -21.04
CA PHE A 903 16.51 27.96 -22.08
C PHE A 903 16.96 29.01 -23.09
N GLY A 904 17.16 30.23 -22.63
CA GLY A 904 17.59 31.34 -23.46
C GLY A 904 16.46 32.15 -24.10
N GLU A 905 15.21 31.68 -24.10
CA GLU A 905 14.03 32.29 -24.71
C GLU A 905 13.16 33.01 -23.66
N GLY A 906 12.50 34.10 -24.06
CA GLY A 906 11.56 34.87 -23.24
C GLY A 906 12.08 36.13 -22.61
N GLY A 907 11.21 36.76 -21.79
CA GLY A 907 11.44 38.07 -21.16
C GLY A 907 12.37 38.03 -19.95
N LYS A 908 12.78 39.22 -19.48
CA LYS A 908 13.65 39.40 -18.31
C LYS A 908 12.94 40.08 -17.15
N LEU A 909 11.62 40.21 -17.20
CA LEU A 909 10.84 40.90 -16.17
C LEU A 909 10.65 40.08 -14.89
N ALA A 910 10.71 38.75 -15.00
CA ALA A 910 10.58 37.79 -13.91
C ALA A 910 11.80 36.87 -13.85
N PRO A 911 11.93 36.01 -12.81
CA PRO A 911 13.07 35.11 -12.67
C PRO A 911 13.34 34.26 -13.91
N ASP A 912 14.62 34.08 -14.27
CA ASP A 912 15.04 33.06 -15.24
C ASP A 912 14.79 31.68 -14.65
N LEU A 913 13.92 30.92 -15.30
CA LEU A 913 13.50 29.60 -14.83
C LEU A 913 14.53 28.51 -15.13
N THR A 914 15.54 28.75 -15.96
CA THR A 914 16.52 27.76 -16.39
C THR A 914 17.25 27.11 -15.20
N MET A 915 17.55 27.89 -14.17
CA MET A 915 18.31 27.48 -12.99
C MET A 915 17.46 27.23 -11.75
N THR A 916 16.14 27.12 -11.91
CA THR A 916 15.22 26.86 -10.79
C THR A 916 14.97 25.34 -10.62
N SER A 917 14.38 24.94 -9.47
CA SER A 917 14.05 23.53 -9.16
C SER A 917 12.85 23.01 -9.98
N ARG A 918 12.90 23.13 -11.31
CA ARG A 918 11.80 22.79 -12.24
C ARG A 918 11.42 21.31 -12.23
N LYS A 919 12.35 20.43 -11.89
CA LYS A 919 12.09 18.97 -11.82
C LYS A 919 11.30 18.57 -10.58
N ASP A 920 11.22 19.43 -9.58
CA ASP A 920 10.31 19.25 -8.45
C ASP A 920 8.92 19.77 -8.83
N LEU A 921 8.02 18.85 -9.19
CA LEU A 921 6.66 19.18 -9.62
C LEU A 921 5.88 19.91 -8.51
N ASP A 922 6.12 19.57 -7.24
CA ASP A 922 5.41 20.20 -6.11
C ASP A 922 5.82 21.64 -5.93
N ALA A 923 7.12 21.91 -5.98
CA ALA A 923 7.64 23.26 -5.94
C ALA A 923 7.17 24.09 -7.15
N LEU A 924 7.15 23.49 -8.33
CA LEU A 924 6.73 24.15 -9.55
C LEU A 924 5.24 24.53 -9.51
N LEU A 925 4.37 23.61 -9.10
CA LEU A 925 2.93 23.85 -8.98
C LEU A 925 2.62 24.89 -7.90
N VAL A 926 3.30 24.84 -6.74
CA VAL A 926 3.15 25.88 -5.70
C VAL A 926 3.44 27.26 -6.25
N ASN A 927 4.54 27.42 -6.97
CA ASN A 927 4.95 28.72 -7.51
C ASN A 927 4.00 29.25 -8.60
N ILE A 928 3.31 28.37 -9.35
CA ILE A 928 2.39 28.80 -10.42
C ILE A 928 0.97 29.00 -9.89
N VAL A 929 0.48 28.12 -8.99
CA VAL A 929 -0.90 28.16 -8.45
C VAL A 929 -1.03 29.18 -7.32
N ASP A 930 0.04 29.37 -6.54
CA ASP A 930 0.08 30.33 -5.44
C ASP A 930 1.29 31.30 -5.57
N PRO A 931 1.32 32.12 -6.61
CA PRO A 931 2.44 33.02 -6.87
C PRO A 931 2.64 34.07 -5.79
N GLY A 932 1.65 34.27 -4.92
CA GLY A 932 1.71 35.14 -3.74
C GLY A 932 2.37 34.52 -2.52
N ALA A 933 2.58 33.18 -2.50
CA ALA A 933 3.12 32.47 -1.34
C ALA A 933 4.57 32.85 -1.03
N VAL A 934 5.38 33.10 -2.06
CA VAL A 934 6.78 33.57 -1.96
C VAL A 934 7.05 34.56 -3.06
N ILE A 935 7.29 35.81 -2.67
CA ILE A 935 7.64 36.87 -3.62
C ILE A 935 9.00 37.43 -3.23
N ARG A 936 10.00 37.26 -4.10
CA ARG A 936 11.33 37.91 -3.90
C ARG A 936 11.18 39.41 -3.94
N ARG A 937 12.02 40.11 -3.15
CA ARG A 937 11.99 41.57 -3.02
C ARG A 937 11.96 42.30 -4.37
N ASP A 938 12.76 41.83 -5.32
CA ASP A 938 12.90 42.48 -6.64
C ASP A 938 11.66 42.32 -7.54
N PHE A 939 10.69 41.46 -7.12
CA PHE A 939 9.46 41.15 -7.87
C PHE A 939 8.17 41.52 -7.11
N LEU A 940 8.29 42.35 -6.07
CA LEU A 940 7.13 42.94 -5.39
C LEU A 940 6.52 44.01 -6.30
N ALA A 941 5.19 43.95 -6.48
CA ALA A 941 4.45 44.95 -7.22
C ALA A 941 4.49 46.30 -6.50
N SER A 942 4.45 47.38 -7.26
CA SER A 942 4.23 48.75 -6.74
C SER A 942 2.87 49.25 -7.25
N VAL A 943 2.15 49.94 -6.37
CA VAL A 943 0.97 50.72 -6.71
C VAL A 943 1.38 52.16 -6.77
N ILE A 944 1.22 52.74 -7.93
CA ILE A 944 1.55 54.16 -8.20
C ILE A 944 0.25 54.89 -8.50
N VAL A 945 -0.03 55.93 -7.74
CA VAL A 945 -1.17 56.81 -8.01
C VAL A 945 -0.60 58.15 -8.50
N THR A 946 -1.09 58.58 -9.62
CA THR A 946 -0.70 59.88 -10.21
C THR A 946 -1.57 61.02 -9.63
N LYS A 947 -1.10 62.24 -9.71
CA LYS A 947 -1.85 63.44 -9.32
C LYS A 947 -3.18 63.60 -10.05
N SER A 948 -3.30 62.99 -11.22
CA SER A 948 -4.57 62.88 -11.99
C SER A 948 -5.51 61.82 -11.47
N GLY A 949 -5.16 61.07 -10.38
CA GLY A 949 -5.98 59.97 -9.85
C GLY A 949 -5.82 58.64 -10.60
N ARG A 950 -4.98 58.54 -11.62
CA ARG A 950 -4.71 57.33 -12.36
C ARG A 950 -3.88 56.38 -11.51
N SER A 951 -4.34 55.13 -11.33
CA SER A 951 -3.57 54.10 -10.64
C SER A 951 -2.86 53.16 -11.61
N VAL A 952 -1.58 52.91 -11.41
CA VAL A 952 -0.74 51.97 -12.16
C VAL A 952 -0.16 50.97 -11.18
N THR A 953 -0.49 49.70 -11.35
CA THR A 953 0.03 48.61 -10.54
C THR A 953 0.90 47.68 -11.40
N GLY A 954 2.14 47.44 -10.94
CA GLY A 954 3.06 46.58 -11.68
C GLY A 954 4.43 46.54 -11.04
N LEU A 955 5.39 45.93 -11.73
CA LEU A 955 6.78 45.82 -11.33
C LEU A 955 7.54 47.06 -11.80
N VAL A 956 8.21 47.77 -10.89
CA VAL A 956 9.09 48.86 -11.26
C VAL A 956 10.37 48.28 -11.86
N VAL A 957 10.55 48.51 -13.18
CA VAL A 957 11.66 47.91 -13.94
C VAL A 957 12.79 48.89 -14.16
N ASP A 958 12.51 50.21 -14.14
CA ASP A 958 13.52 51.24 -14.25
C ASP A 958 13.12 52.50 -13.45
N ARG A 959 14.09 53.08 -12.80
CA ARG A 959 14.00 54.33 -11.98
C ARG A 959 14.91 55.42 -12.47
N LYS A 960 15.58 55.24 -13.62
CA LYS A 960 16.51 56.19 -14.18
C LYS A 960 15.77 57.26 -14.98
N GLY A 961 16.30 58.47 -15.02
CA GLY A 961 15.66 59.61 -15.72
C GLY A 961 14.44 60.16 -14.99
N ASP A 962 13.62 60.95 -15.70
CA ASP A 962 12.47 61.68 -15.16
C ASP A 962 11.18 60.79 -15.07
N ASP A 963 11.20 59.62 -15.67
CA ASP A 963 10.09 58.70 -15.68
C ASP A 963 10.35 57.48 -14.79
N LEU A 964 9.28 56.95 -14.19
CA LEU A 964 9.22 55.62 -13.57
C LEU A 964 8.63 54.62 -14.56
N SER A 965 9.42 53.60 -14.93
CA SER A 965 8.95 52.56 -15.83
C SER A 965 8.35 51.39 -15.05
N VAL A 966 7.08 51.08 -15.27
CA VAL A 966 6.32 50.06 -14.55
C VAL A 966 5.80 49.03 -15.56
N ALA A 967 6.18 47.77 -15.36
CA ALA A 967 5.67 46.64 -16.15
C ALA A 967 4.40 46.08 -15.50
N ASP A 968 3.31 46.05 -16.26
CA ASP A 968 2.04 45.41 -15.80
C ASP A 968 2.08 43.88 -15.84
N ALA A 969 1.00 43.23 -15.42
CA ALA A 969 0.85 41.78 -15.41
C ALA A 969 0.94 41.10 -16.81
N LYS A 970 0.84 41.87 -17.89
CA LYS A 970 1.00 41.42 -19.29
C LYS A 970 2.40 41.71 -19.83
N GLY A 971 3.28 42.25 -18.99
CA GLY A 971 4.64 42.65 -19.39
C GLY A 971 4.71 43.99 -20.19
N LYS A 972 3.60 44.72 -20.31
CA LYS A 972 3.59 46.03 -20.96
C LYS A 972 4.17 47.09 -20.04
N ILE A 973 5.17 47.82 -20.51
CA ILE A 973 5.79 48.89 -19.76
C ILE A 973 4.97 50.17 -19.87
N VAL A 974 4.55 50.71 -18.75
CA VAL A 974 3.90 52.00 -18.61
C VAL A 974 4.92 52.97 -18.01
N ARG A 975 5.16 54.10 -18.66
CA ARG A 975 6.01 55.19 -18.15
C ARG A 975 5.13 56.17 -17.39
N VAL A 976 5.53 56.53 -16.20
CA VAL A 976 4.87 57.48 -15.31
C VAL A 976 5.89 58.58 -14.97
N PRO A 977 5.67 59.84 -15.37
CA PRO A 977 6.56 60.92 -14.96
C PRO A 977 6.65 61.03 -13.46
N LYS A 978 7.84 61.08 -12.92
CA LYS A 978 8.06 61.23 -11.46
C LYS A 978 7.41 62.46 -10.85
N SER A 979 7.31 63.53 -11.64
CA SER A 979 6.61 64.76 -11.25
C SER A 979 5.09 64.56 -11.13
N ASP A 980 4.49 63.53 -11.77
CA ASP A 980 3.06 63.24 -11.71
C ASP A 980 2.71 62.23 -10.61
N ILE A 981 3.70 61.63 -9.92
CA ILE A 981 3.45 60.62 -8.87
C ILE A 981 3.01 61.32 -7.59
N GLU A 982 1.81 60.93 -7.09
CA GLU A 982 1.31 61.36 -5.78
C GLU A 982 1.62 60.34 -4.71
N ILE A 983 1.37 59.05 -5.00
CA ILE A 983 1.64 57.94 -4.08
C ILE A 983 2.41 56.86 -4.80
N GLU A 984 3.49 56.40 -4.20
CA GLU A 984 4.18 55.17 -4.55
C GLU A 984 4.20 54.24 -3.34
N ARG A 985 3.53 53.08 -3.43
CA ARG A 985 3.49 52.07 -2.35
C ARG A 985 3.82 50.70 -2.88
N VAL A 986 4.80 50.02 -2.26
CA VAL A 986 5.07 48.63 -2.56
C VAL A 986 3.91 47.75 -2.06
N SER A 987 3.35 46.97 -2.96
CA SER A 987 2.27 46.02 -2.67
C SER A 987 2.84 44.69 -2.16
N ASP A 988 2.05 43.98 -1.37
CA ASP A 988 2.38 42.64 -0.94
C ASP A 988 1.84 41.56 -1.92
N THR A 989 1.40 41.92 -3.11
CA THR A 989 0.86 41.03 -4.14
C THR A 989 1.86 40.75 -5.25
N SER A 990 1.78 39.57 -5.85
CA SER A 990 2.55 39.21 -7.05
C SER A 990 1.95 39.82 -8.30
N VAL A 991 2.79 40.23 -9.26
CA VAL A 991 2.34 40.57 -10.62
C VAL A 991 2.04 39.34 -11.47
N MET A 992 2.49 38.14 -11.06
CA MET A 992 2.19 36.92 -11.75
C MET A 992 0.70 36.60 -11.58
N PRO A 993 -0.06 36.37 -12.67
CA PRO A 993 -1.50 36.12 -12.59
C PRO A 993 -1.78 34.81 -11.83
N GLU A 994 -2.80 34.84 -10.99
CA GLU A 994 -3.39 33.59 -10.43
C GLU A 994 -4.25 32.89 -11.51
N ARG A 995 -4.55 31.61 -11.28
CA ARG A 995 -5.41 30.78 -12.15
C ARG A 995 -4.91 30.60 -13.58
N LEU A 996 -3.61 30.80 -13.82
CA LEU A 996 -3.03 30.68 -15.16
C LEU A 996 -3.20 29.27 -15.76
N LEU A 997 -3.03 28.23 -14.93
CA LEU A 997 -3.17 26.86 -15.39
C LEU A 997 -4.62 26.42 -15.59
N GLU A 998 -5.58 27.10 -14.98
CA GLU A 998 -7.02 26.78 -15.13
C GLU A 998 -7.57 27.08 -16.53
N GLN A 999 -6.84 27.90 -17.29
CA GLN A 999 -7.18 28.25 -18.66
C GLN A 999 -6.73 27.21 -19.69
N LEU A 1000 -5.96 26.21 -19.25
CA LEU A 1000 -5.39 25.18 -20.10
C LEU A 1000 -6.25 23.91 -20.09
N SER A 1001 -6.41 23.30 -21.25
CA SER A 1001 -6.94 21.94 -21.29
C SER A 1001 -5.96 20.96 -20.60
N PRO A 1002 -6.42 19.78 -20.15
CA PRO A 1002 -5.54 18.78 -19.54
C PRO A 1002 -4.33 18.40 -20.43
N GLN A 1003 -4.52 18.32 -21.76
CA GLN A 1003 -3.39 18.06 -22.66
C GLN A 1003 -2.44 19.24 -22.77
N GLN A 1004 -2.94 20.48 -22.83
CA GLN A 1004 -2.10 21.66 -22.83
C GLN A 1004 -1.31 21.82 -21.53
N LEU A 1005 -1.92 21.46 -20.39
CA LEU A 1005 -1.23 21.41 -19.10
C LEU A 1005 -0.05 20.42 -19.13
N ARG A 1006 -0.29 19.21 -19.65
CA ARG A 1006 0.78 18.18 -19.81
C ARG A 1006 1.88 18.69 -20.74
N ASP A 1007 1.52 19.26 -21.87
CA ASP A 1007 2.47 19.79 -22.85
C ASP A 1007 3.33 20.91 -22.22
N LEU A 1008 2.73 21.88 -21.53
CA LEU A 1008 3.43 22.96 -20.84
C LEU A 1008 4.40 22.41 -19.76
N MET A 1009 3.93 21.48 -18.91
CA MET A 1009 4.77 20.91 -17.86
C MET A 1009 5.92 20.07 -18.41
N ALA A 1010 5.71 19.34 -19.52
CA ALA A 1010 6.78 18.62 -20.20
C ALA A 1010 7.90 19.56 -20.68
N TYR A 1011 7.57 20.76 -21.17
CA TYR A 1011 8.56 21.77 -21.56
C TYR A 1011 9.23 22.40 -20.34
N LEU A 1012 8.47 22.76 -19.31
CA LEU A 1012 9.02 23.36 -18.08
C LEU A 1012 10.00 22.43 -17.37
N GLN A 1013 9.76 21.13 -17.38
CA GLN A 1013 10.57 20.12 -16.68
C GLN A 1013 11.70 19.53 -17.55
N LYS A 1014 11.77 19.92 -18.83
CA LYS A 1014 12.88 19.53 -19.71
C LYS A 1014 14.22 20.02 -19.14
#